data_232fb5304a05eeeaa4a74c97bc716914
#
_entry.id   232fb5304a05eeeaa4a74c97bc716914
#
_cell.length_a   1.000
_cell.length_b   1.000
_cell.length_c   1.000
_cell.angle_alpha   90.00
_cell.angle_beta   90.00
_cell.angle_gamma   90.00
#
_symmetry.space_group_name_H-M   'P 1'
#
loop_
_entity.id
_entity.type
_entity.pdbx_description
1 polymer ?
#
loop_
_entity_poly.entity_id
_entity_poly.type
_entity_poly.pdbx_seq_one_letter_code
_entity_poly.pdbx_strand_id
1 'polypeptide(L)'
;MRKVFLYVLLMGACGTMQADDSSSRGKYSNPATGGVIPTGASKVFEWLTPESQNEALDRGLVALPEMNGKGIVLTWRMSISDGLGVKSNTTYDIYRNETLIKEDLANVTNYVDANGKSTDSYYITVKQDGEVKETSKTVTPWTRIYKTLQLDRPAGGTLAGTAYDYTPNDMSVADLDGDGEYELIVKWNPSNSHDNSESGYTSEVFIDAYKMDGTKMWRVSLGKNIRAGAHYTQFLAYDFDGDGKAEMICKTAPGSKDGLGNYVTAAATVAAIKNATDNEADYRNSNGYILSGNEYLTVFNGETGAAMHTIWYVPDRGMGLTGGKAASYSSDWGDSYGGRGDRMGAAVAYLDGVDATPTAILQRGYYTHAFFWAVDWNGTALVPRWTHWGSAASLWKVFNPSGIRKSQGTGKSSFGQGVHAISVADVNHDGFDEIIMGGATISHEGKLLCSTGFGHGDAIHVADLCPDREGMEVMMPHEDADYGYDVHDATTGEVICSETGDADNGRGLAADALASNRGFEFWTSKFSGMYSCVTGASVSSKKPSTNFRIYWDGDLQDEMFDGKYATTGCSPVIEKLTSASSLVTLLSLGSTAYGSSQTCNTTKATPCLQADIMGDWREEIIMWDNTDPSKINIFSSNVPSTYGIPCLMQDHTYRMGIAWQNCGYNQPPHLGFYLPDMFDRDFGVFSDAYATGVRSVSAVKERPADNKVYNLAGQQVGAGYHGIVIQNGVKKIQ
;
A
#
# COMPACT_ATOMS: atom_id res chain seq x y z
N MET A 1 21.21 10.50 -17.04
CA MET A 1 22.27 11.54 -17.10
C MET A 1 21.91 12.84 -16.37
N ARG A 2 20.67 13.27 -16.31
CA ARG A 2 20.27 14.46 -15.49
C ARG A 2 20.38 14.21 -13.97
N LYS A 3 20.03 13.01 -13.50
CA LYS A 3 20.06 12.65 -12.06
C LYS A 3 21.49 12.52 -11.48
N VAL A 4 22.43 11.97 -12.23
CA VAL A 4 23.84 11.84 -11.77
C VAL A 4 24.52 13.22 -11.60
N PHE A 5 24.13 14.24 -12.38
CA PHE A 5 24.67 15.59 -12.19
C PHE A 5 24.06 16.33 -10.99
N LEU A 6 22.83 15.99 -10.61
CA LEU A 6 22.17 16.56 -9.43
C LEU A 6 22.81 16.03 -8.14
N TYR A 7 23.12 14.72 -8.09
CA TYR A 7 23.76 14.07 -6.93
C TYR A 7 25.15 14.65 -6.61
N VAL A 8 25.97 14.92 -7.62
CA VAL A 8 27.31 15.52 -7.42
C VAL A 8 27.24 16.99 -6.99
N LEU A 9 26.16 17.71 -7.32
CA LEU A 9 25.97 19.11 -6.88
C LEU A 9 25.38 19.20 -5.46
N LEU A 10 24.59 18.22 -5.02
CA LEU A 10 24.10 18.15 -3.64
C LEU A 10 25.22 17.77 -2.66
N MET A 11 26.14 16.87 -3.03
CA MET A 11 27.29 16.56 -2.17
C MET A 11 28.28 17.75 -2.01
N GLY A 12 28.30 18.69 -2.95
CA GLY A 12 29.14 19.90 -2.85
C GLY A 12 28.56 21.01 -1.97
N ALA A 13 27.29 20.96 -1.65
CA ALA A 13 26.61 21.93 -0.78
C ALA A 13 26.44 21.42 0.67
N CYS A 14 26.69 20.16 0.93
CA CYS A 14 26.56 19.52 2.25
C CYS A 14 27.83 19.68 3.13
N GLY A 15 28.76 20.50 2.75
CA GLY A 15 29.96 20.76 3.53
C GLY A 15 29.84 22.00 4.42
N THR A 16 29.07 21.93 5.49
CA THR A 16 29.17 22.59 6.80
C THR A 16 27.82 22.72 7.52
N MET A 17 26.93 21.78 7.42
CA MET A 17 25.93 21.63 8.49
C MET A 17 26.57 20.68 9.52
N GLN A 18 26.96 21.22 10.66
CA GLN A 18 27.27 20.43 11.85
C GLN A 18 26.04 19.57 12.11
N ALA A 19 26.26 18.25 12.24
CA ALA A 19 25.24 17.37 12.78
C ALA A 19 24.82 17.96 14.14
N ASP A 20 23.60 18.43 14.25
CA ASP A 20 23.06 18.84 15.53
C ASP A 20 23.14 17.65 16.49
N ASP A 21 23.74 17.89 17.65
CA ASP A 21 23.80 16.90 18.71
C ASP A 21 22.39 16.42 19.03
N SER A 22 22.16 15.12 19.05
CA SER A 22 20.86 14.52 19.37
C SER A 22 20.29 14.97 20.72
N SER A 23 21.13 15.54 21.59
CA SER A 23 20.74 16.17 22.86
C SER A 23 20.10 17.56 22.70
N SER A 24 20.29 18.23 21.57
CA SER A 24 19.73 19.54 21.26
C SER A 24 18.43 19.49 20.45
N ARG A 25 18.03 18.31 19.99
CA ARG A 25 16.75 18.13 19.30
C ARG A 25 15.61 18.45 20.28
N GLY A 26 14.93 19.53 20.01
CA GLY A 26 13.69 19.86 20.73
C GLY A 26 12.68 18.73 20.50
N LYS A 27 11.75 18.60 21.39
CA LYS A 27 10.67 17.64 21.29
C LYS A 27 9.51 18.27 20.54
N TYR A 28 8.84 17.54 19.68
CA TYR A 28 7.68 18.09 18.99
C TYR A 28 6.45 18.17 19.92
N SER A 29 5.62 19.19 19.71
CA SER A 29 4.43 19.39 20.50
C SER A 29 3.22 18.87 19.70
N ASN A 30 2.58 17.86 20.20
CA ASN A 30 1.31 17.41 19.71
C ASN A 30 0.20 18.24 20.38
N PRO A 31 -0.53 19.09 19.63
CA PRO A 31 -1.56 19.95 20.20
C PRO A 31 -2.72 19.19 20.81
N ALA A 32 -3.01 17.98 20.35
CA ALA A 32 -4.08 17.14 20.85
C ALA A 32 -3.71 16.40 22.15
N THR A 33 -2.46 15.97 22.29
CA THR A 33 -1.99 15.16 23.43
C THR A 33 -0.95 15.82 24.31
N GLY A 34 -0.43 17.01 23.93
CA GLY A 34 0.63 17.69 24.64
C GLY A 34 2.04 17.08 24.40
N GLY A 35 2.20 16.17 23.46
CA GLY A 35 3.49 15.66 22.99
C GLY A 35 4.33 16.75 22.35
N VAL A 36 5.61 16.53 22.12
CA VAL A 36 6.55 17.58 21.65
C VAL A 36 7.26 17.12 20.37
N ILE A 37 7.17 17.89 19.29
CA ILE A 37 7.76 17.60 17.97
C ILE A 37 9.29 17.68 18.02
N PRO A 38 10.03 16.66 17.51
CA PRO A 38 11.47 16.74 17.38
C PRO A 38 11.89 17.91 16.46
N THR A 39 12.84 18.71 16.89
CA THR A 39 13.42 19.77 16.08
C THR A 39 14.79 19.35 15.58
N GLY A 40 15.16 19.78 14.38
CA GLY A 40 16.50 19.59 13.83
C GLY A 40 16.65 18.38 12.91
N ALA A 41 15.60 17.80 12.41
CA ALA A 41 15.69 16.87 11.30
C ALA A 41 16.03 17.61 10.02
N SER A 42 17.19 17.32 9.46
CA SER A 42 17.69 17.96 8.24
C SER A 42 17.33 17.20 6.97
N LYS A 43 16.47 16.19 7.05
CA LYS A 43 16.05 15.42 5.87
C LYS A 43 15.23 16.28 4.92
N VAL A 44 15.66 16.29 3.69
CA VAL A 44 14.90 16.83 2.57
C VAL A 44 13.90 15.72 2.17
N PHE A 45 12.62 16.00 2.29
CA PHE A 45 11.59 15.07 1.83
C PHE A 45 11.53 15.07 0.31
N GLU A 46 11.81 13.92 -0.28
CA GLU A 46 11.53 13.64 -1.69
C GLU A 46 10.34 12.70 -1.82
N TRP A 47 9.35 12.82 -0.94
CA TRP A 47 8.29 11.83 -0.83
C TRP A 47 7.16 11.99 -1.85
N LEU A 48 7.14 13.03 -2.58
CA LEU A 48 6.01 13.34 -3.42
C LEU A 48 5.96 12.43 -4.64
N THR A 49 4.83 11.79 -4.82
CA THR A 49 4.48 11.18 -6.10
C THR A 49 4.65 12.25 -7.19
N PRO A 50 5.40 11.99 -8.25
CA PRO A 50 5.49 12.90 -9.38
C PRO A 50 4.10 13.28 -9.88
N GLU A 51 3.95 14.50 -10.40
CA GLU A 51 2.67 15.00 -10.88
C GLU A 51 2.01 14.04 -11.89
N SER A 52 2.82 13.35 -12.71
CA SER A 52 2.38 12.34 -13.67
C SER A 52 1.80 11.05 -13.04
N GLN A 53 2.03 10.82 -11.76
CA GLN A 53 1.52 9.65 -11.03
C GLN A 53 0.36 10.00 -10.10
N ASN A 54 0.07 11.28 -9.89
CA ASN A 54 -1.02 11.72 -9.04
C ASN A 54 -2.36 11.48 -9.74
N GLU A 55 -3.22 10.73 -9.08
CA GLU A 55 -4.63 10.62 -9.48
C GLU A 55 -5.32 11.99 -9.38
N ALA A 56 -6.16 12.32 -10.35
CA ALA A 56 -6.86 13.62 -10.45
C ALA A 56 -8.11 13.63 -9.54
N LEU A 57 -7.92 13.44 -8.25
CA LEU A 57 -9.00 13.30 -7.27
C LEU A 57 -9.68 14.61 -6.94
N ASP A 58 -10.96 14.56 -6.65
CA ASP A 58 -11.72 15.68 -6.08
C ASP A 58 -11.31 15.96 -4.62
N ARG A 59 -11.96 16.92 -3.96
CA ARG A 59 -11.62 17.30 -2.59
C ARG A 59 -12.07 16.33 -1.52
N GLY A 60 -12.80 15.28 -1.85
CA GLY A 60 -13.24 14.28 -0.89
C GLY A 60 -13.94 14.86 0.34
N LEU A 61 -14.66 16.00 0.22
CA LEU A 61 -15.25 16.70 1.35
C LEU A 61 -16.23 15.80 2.11
N VAL A 62 -16.04 15.68 3.41
CA VAL A 62 -16.91 14.92 4.32
C VAL A 62 -17.41 15.85 5.44
N ALA A 63 -18.67 15.69 5.83
CA ALA A 63 -19.27 16.36 6.95
C ALA A 63 -19.74 15.32 8.00
N LEU A 64 -19.20 15.39 9.21
CA LEU A 64 -19.40 14.41 10.27
C LEU A 64 -20.06 15.06 11.49
N PRO A 65 -20.87 14.35 12.31
CA PRO A 65 -21.30 14.86 13.59
C PRO A 65 -20.08 15.08 14.51
N GLU A 66 -20.03 16.24 15.15
CA GLU A 66 -19.00 16.53 16.15
C GLU A 66 -19.11 15.56 17.35
N MET A 67 -18.00 15.22 18.01
CA MET A 67 -17.92 14.19 19.04
C MET A 67 -18.93 14.39 20.19
N ASN A 68 -19.21 15.64 20.57
CA ASN A 68 -20.18 15.97 21.63
C ASN A 68 -21.62 16.08 21.09
N GLY A 69 -21.85 15.82 19.82
CA GLY A 69 -23.13 15.92 19.15
C GLY A 69 -23.65 17.36 19.00
N LYS A 70 -22.77 18.36 19.10
CA LYS A 70 -23.10 19.79 18.99
C LYS A 70 -22.26 20.45 17.89
N GLY A 71 -22.70 20.28 16.67
CA GLY A 71 -22.01 20.83 15.52
C GLY A 71 -21.61 19.77 14.49
N ILE A 72 -20.92 20.24 13.47
CA ILE A 72 -20.44 19.44 12.35
C ILE A 72 -18.95 19.65 12.21
N VAL A 73 -18.22 18.57 12.04
CA VAL A 73 -16.81 18.56 11.63
C VAL A 73 -16.77 18.35 10.14
N LEU A 74 -16.08 19.23 9.44
CA LEU A 74 -15.80 19.15 8.01
C LEU A 74 -14.34 18.72 7.86
N THR A 75 -14.09 17.79 6.96
CA THR A 75 -12.73 17.37 6.57
C THR A 75 -12.67 17.25 5.05
N TRP A 76 -11.51 17.57 4.45
CA TRP A 76 -11.34 17.49 3.00
C TRP A 76 -9.87 17.25 2.64
N ARG A 77 -9.65 16.75 1.45
CA ARG A 77 -8.32 16.41 0.94
C ARG A 77 -7.49 17.66 0.68
N MET A 78 -6.28 17.70 1.23
CA MET A 78 -5.22 18.59 0.79
C MET A 78 -4.51 17.93 -0.39
N SER A 79 -4.39 18.64 -1.50
CA SER A 79 -3.54 18.19 -2.60
C SER A 79 -2.13 18.73 -2.43
N ILE A 80 -1.14 17.98 -2.92
CA ILE A 80 0.25 18.48 -3.02
C ILE A 80 0.31 19.78 -3.82
N SER A 81 -0.51 19.94 -4.85
CA SER A 81 -0.60 21.14 -5.66
C SER A 81 -1.12 22.37 -4.91
N ASP A 82 -1.71 22.21 -3.72
CA ASP A 82 -2.11 23.33 -2.88
C ASP A 82 -0.91 24.09 -2.30
N GLY A 83 0.29 23.51 -2.43
CA GLY A 83 1.50 24.01 -1.77
C GLY A 83 1.45 23.76 -0.27
N LEU A 84 2.61 23.67 0.34
CA LEU A 84 2.76 23.28 1.73
C LEU A 84 3.47 24.33 2.55
N GLY A 85 3.01 24.50 3.80
CA GLY A 85 3.68 25.29 4.82
C GLY A 85 3.44 26.78 4.76
N VAL A 86 4.31 27.51 5.47
CA VAL A 86 4.24 28.99 5.63
C VAL A 86 4.32 29.77 4.32
N LYS A 87 4.72 29.11 3.24
CA LYS A 87 4.78 29.67 1.90
C LYS A 87 3.60 29.25 1.03
N SER A 88 2.71 28.40 1.53
CA SER A 88 1.48 28.10 0.84
C SER A 88 0.64 29.36 0.72
N ASN A 89 0.18 29.63 -0.48
CA ASN A 89 -0.78 30.71 -0.77
C ASN A 89 -2.19 30.17 -0.94
N THR A 90 -2.40 28.88 -0.58
CA THR A 90 -3.71 28.23 -0.65
C THR A 90 -4.48 28.46 0.64
N THR A 91 -5.75 28.88 0.48
CA THR A 91 -6.72 29.01 1.57
C THR A 91 -8.06 28.41 1.15
N TYR A 92 -8.86 28.11 2.16
CA TYR A 92 -10.18 27.50 1.95
C TYR A 92 -11.26 28.38 2.53
N ASP A 93 -12.30 28.67 1.73
CA ASP A 93 -13.53 29.26 2.22
C ASP A 93 -14.58 28.19 2.42
N ILE A 94 -15.30 28.25 3.53
CA ILE A 94 -16.27 27.22 3.91
C ILE A 94 -17.68 27.82 3.89
N TYR A 95 -18.57 27.14 3.21
CA TYR A 95 -19.97 27.55 3.06
C TYR A 95 -20.91 26.55 3.70
N ARG A 96 -21.91 27.07 4.41
CA ARG A 96 -23.07 26.34 4.93
C ARG A 96 -24.33 26.91 4.34
N ASN A 97 -25.15 26.09 3.66
CA ASN A 97 -26.39 26.52 3.03
C ASN A 97 -26.15 27.77 2.15
N GLU A 98 -25.12 27.75 1.31
CA GLU A 98 -24.68 28.85 0.43
C GLU A 98 -24.13 30.10 1.16
N THR A 99 -24.10 30.10 2.48
CA THR A 99 -23.59 31.23 3.28
C THR A 99 -22.15 30.95 3.70
N LEU A 100 -21.23 31.90 3.43
CA LEU A 100 -19.85 31.87 3.90
C LEU A 100 -19.81 31.90 5.42
N ILE A 101 -19.24 30.85 6.05
CA ILE A 101 -19.13 30.73 7.50
C ILE A 101 -17.69 30.83 8.01
N LYS A 102 -16.72 30.59 7.13
CA LYS A 102 -15.29 30.72 7.39
C LYS A 102 -14.59 31.15 6.11
N GLU A 103 -13.82 32.23 6.19
CA GLU A 103 -13.01 32.76 5.10
C GLU A 103 -11.53 32.47 5.40
N ASP A 104 -10.76 32.23 4.33
CA ASP A 104 -9.30 32.13 4.33
C ASP A 104 -8.74 31.19 5.40
N LEU A 105 -9.33 30.00 5.59
CA LEU A 105 -8.74 28.97 6.43
C LEU A 105 -7.46 28.44 5.77
N ALA A 106 -6.35 28.45 6.49
CA ALA A 106 -5.05 28.05 6.00
C ALA A 106 -4.43 26.94 6.87
N ASN A 107 -3.50 26.19 6.30
CA ASN A 107 -2.63 25.21 6.98
C ASN A 107 -3.32 23.98 7.56
N VAL A 108 -4.62 23.81 7.43
CA VAL A 108 -5.38 22.62 7.84
C VAL A 108 -6.53 22.38 6.89
N THR A 109 -6.96 21.15 6.78
CA THR A 109 -8.09 20.73 5.95
C THR A 109 -9.24 20.14 6.77
N ASN A 110 -9.48 20.72 7.92
CA ASN A 110 -10.65 20.42 8.74
C ASN A 110 -11.18 21.69 9.42
N TYR A 111 -12.48 21.70 9.72
CA TYR A 111 -13.14 22.82 10.36
C TYR A 111 -14.34 22.35 11.22
N VAL A 112 -14.47 22.90 12.43
CA VAL A 112 -15.60 22.61 13.31
C VAL A 112 -16.62 23.74 13.22
N ASP A 113 -17.76 23.46 12.59
CA ASP A 113 -18.91 24.35 12.64
C ASP A 113 -19.78 24.04 13.86
N ALA A 114 -19.55 24.78 14.95
CA ALA A 114 -20.28 24.61 16.20
C ALA A 114 -21.78 24.91 16.10
N ASN A 115 -22.22 25.58 15.03
CA ASN A 115 -23.63 25.91 14.77
C ASN A 115 -24.24 25.00 13.71
N GLY A 116 -23.48 24.08 13.14
CA GLY A 116 -23.90 23.17 12.10
C GLY A 116 -24.96 22.18 12.58
N LYS A 117 -25.84 21.79 11.67
CA LYS A 117 -26.93 20.83 11.90
C LYS A 117 -26.87 19.69 10.89
N SER A 118 -27.42 18.56 11.24
CA SER A 118 -27.52 17.40 10.34
C SER A 118 -28.35 17.64 9.06
N THR A 119 -29.09 18.75 9.00
CA THR A 119 -29.90 19.14 7.84
C THR A 119 -29.22 20.18 6.95
N ASP A 120 -28.04 20.66 7.33
CA ASP A 120 -27.32 21.65 6.56
C ASP A 120 -26.58 21.01 5.37
N SER A 121 -26.23 21.82 4.40
CA SER A 121 -25.36 21.44 3.29
C SER A 121 -24.07 22.25 3.33
N TYR A 122 -22.98 21.64 2.88
CA TYR A 122 -21.65 22.25 2.91
C TYR A 122 -20.92 22.08 1.60
N TYR A 123 -20.17 23.09 1.22
CA TYR A 123 -19.11 23.01 0.21
C TYR A 123 -17.95 23.93 0.60
N ILE A 124 -16.81 23.72 0.01
CA ILE A 124 -15.64 24.57 0.15
C ILE A 124 -15.22 25.14 -1.21
N THR A 125 -14.58 26.30 -1.19
CA THR A 125 -13.80 26.78 -2.33
C THR A 125 -12.32 26.82 -1.95
N VAL A 126 -11.49 26.41 -2.90
CA VAL A 126 -10.01 26.47 -2.79
C VAL A 126 -9.56 27.73 -3.49
N LYS A 127 -8.82 28.58 -2.76
CA LYS A 127 -8.24 29.80 -3.31
C LYS A 127 -6.72 29.68 -3.35
N GLN A 128 -6.11 30.11 -4.45
CA GLN A 128 -4.69 30.32 -4.57
C GLN A 128 -4.44 31.78 -4.94
N ASP A 129 -3.55 32.44 -4.22
CA ASP A 129 -3.29 33.89 -4.36
C ASP A 129 -4.57 34.73 -4.23
N GLY A 130 -5.53 34.29 -3.43
CA GLY A 130 -6.83 34.94 -3.23
C GLY A 130 -7.87 34.72 -4.34
N GLU A 131 -7.55 33.96 -5.39
CA GLU A 131 -8.47 33.62 -6.47
C GLU A 131 -9.03 32.21 -6.29
N VAL A 132 -10.35 32.03 -6.46
CA VAL A 132 -10.98 30.72 -6.43
C VAL A 132 -10.54 29.90 -7.64
N LYS A 133 -9.92 28.75 -7.37
CA LYS A 133 -9.47 27.80 -8.39
C LYS A 133 -10.39 26.60 -8.50
N GLU A 134 -11.02 26.21 -7.40
CA GLU A 134 -11.84 25.00 -7.34
C GLU A 134 -13.02 25.21 -6.38
N THR A 135 -14.11 24.49 -6.62
CA THR A 135 -15.26 24.38 -5.71
C THR A 135 -15.59 22.90 -5.56
N SER A 136 -15.66 22.43 -4.32
CA SER A 136 -15.98 21.03 -4.04
C SER A 136 -17.42 20.68 -4.39
N LYS A 137 -17.72 19.39 -4.50
CA LYS A 137 -19.10 18.90 -4.46
C LYS A 137 -19.77 19.34 -3.16
N THR A 138 -21.09 19.56 -3.20
CA THR A 138 -21.89 19.88 -2.01
C THR A 138 -22.23 18.59 -1.28
N VAL A 139 -21.95 18.55 0.04
CA VAL A 139 -22.24 17.39 0.89
C VAL A 139 -23.25 17.73 1.99
N THR A 140 -23.91 16.70 2.51
CA THR A 140 -24.74 16.77 3.71
C THR A 140 -24.11 15.94 4.82
N PRO A 141 -24.27 16.34 6.11
CA PRO A 141 -23.66 15.62 7.22
C PRO A 141 -24.12 14.16 7.30
N TRP A 142 -23.17 13.28 7.54
CA TRP A 142 -23.48 11.92 7.94
C TRP A 142 -24.22 11.93 9.30
N THR A 143 -25.00 10.90 9.56
CA THR A 143 -25.70 10.77 10.84
C THR A 143 -24.81 10.23 11.95
N ARG A 144 -23.67 9.64 11.61
CA ARG A 144 -22.69 8.99 12.49
C ARG A 144 -21.29 9.18 11.89
N ILE A 145 -20.24 8.70 12.58
CA ILE A 145 -18.86 8.71 12.07
C ILE A 145 -18.63 7.63 11.01
N TYR A 146 -19.68 7.02 10.52
CA TYR A 146 -19.62 6.06 9.43
C TYR A 146 -20.81 6.21 8.49
N LYS A 147 -20.57 5.85 7.23
CA LYS A 147 -21.56 5.74 6.16
C LYS A 147 -21.76 4.26 5.83
N THR A 148 -23.01 3.83 5.77
CA THR A 148 -23.34 2.46 5.37
C THR A 148 -23.67 2.44 3.88
N LEU A 149 -23.06 1.53 3.12
CA LEU A 149 -23.38 1.24 1.74
C LEU A 149 -24.10 -0.11 1.64
N GLN A 150 -25.14 -0.17 0.83
CA GLN A 150 -25.84 -1.40 0.46
C GLN A 150 -25.19 -1.98 -0.80
N LEU A 151 -24.74 -3.22 -0.73
CA LEU A 151 -24.11 -3.95 -1.83
C LEU A 151 -25.03 -5.05 -2.36
N ASP A 152 -24.77 -5.49 -3.58
CA ASP A 152 -25.47 -6.61 -4.22
C ASP A 152 -24.78 -7.95 -3.85
N ARG A 153 -25.10 -8.47 -2.65
CA ARG A 153 -24.52 -9.72 -2.14
C ARG A 153 -24.80 -10.90 -3.07
N PRO A 154 -23.79 -11.69 -3.48
CA PRO A 154 -24.02 -12.91 -4.26
C PRO A 154 -24.89 -13.91 -3.49
N ALA A 155 -25.69 -14.65 -4.21
CA ALA A 155 -26.53 -15.69 -3.61
C ALA A 155 -25.68 -16.85 -3.09
N GLY A 156 -25.94 -17.28 -1.86
CA GLY A 156 -25.39 -18.50 -1.30
C GLY A 156 -25.95 -19.75 -1.98
N GLY A 157 -25.45 -20.92 -1.57
CA GLY A 157 -25.87 -22.19 -2.15
C GLY A 157 -25.43 -23.39 -1.34
N THR A 158 -25.32 -24.54 -2.01
CA THR A 158 -24.79 -25.78 -1.45
C THR A 158 -23.78 -26.38 -2.42
N LEU A 159 -22.58 -26.68 -1.93
CA LEU A 159 -21.53 -27.33 -2.70
C LEU A 159 -21.01 -28.56 -1.94
N ALA A 160 -20.95 -29.69 -2.61
CA ALA A 160 -20.55 -31.00 -2.04
C ALA A 160 -21.25 -31.33 -0.70
N GLY A 161 -22.53 -30.94 -0.56
CA GLY A 161 -23.32 -31.14 0.65
C GLY A 161 -23.16 -30.09 1.76
N THR A 162 -22.29 -29.12 1.59
CA THR A 162 -22.05 -28.02 2.56
C THR A 162 -22.73 -26.73 2.07
N ALA A 163 -23.58 -26.16 2.89
CA ALA A 163 -24.17 -24.84 2.63
C ALA A 163 -23.11 -23.74 2.76
N TYR A 164 -23.21 -22.73 1.92
CA TYR A 164 -22.35 -21.57 1.94
C TYR A 164 -23.12 -20.29 1.63
N ASP A 165 -22.59 -19.18 2.05
CA ASP A 165 -23.02 -17.83 1.71
C ASP A 165 -21.79 -16.93 1.50
N TYR A 166 -21.99 -15.63 1.30
CA TYR A 166 -20.91 -14.70 1.01
C TYR A 166 -20.83 -13.58 2.03
N THR A 167 -19.62 -13.13 2.31
CA THR A 167 -19.34 -11.89 3.02
C THR A 167 -18.41 -11.03 2.19
N PRO A 168 -18.49 -9.68 2.30
CA PRO A 168 -17.41 -8.83 1.83
C PRO A 168 -16.09 -9.22 2.51
N ASN A 169 -14.99 -9.12 1.77
CA ASN A 169 -13.65 -9.46 2.26
C ASN A 169 -12.69 -8.35 1.80
N ASP A 170 -11.48 -8.70 1.42
CA ASP A 170 -10.48 -7.73 0.99
C ASP A 170 -10.99 -6.83 -0.14
N MET A 171 -10.66 -5.55 -0.07
CA MET A 171 -11.02 -4.54 -1.04
C MET A 171 -9.79 -3.79 -1.53
N SER A 172 -9.96 -3.05 -2.60
CA SER A 172 -9.06 -2.01 -3.07
C SER A 172 -9.87 -0.83 -3.58
N VAL A 173 -9.22 0.28 -3.86
CA VAL A 173 -9.82 1.47 -4.46
C VAL A 173 -9.00 1.95 -5.64
N ALA A 174 -9.68 2.49 -6.63
CA ALA A 174 -9.09 3.22 -7.74
C ALA A 174 -10.18 4.08 -8.40
N ASP A 175 -9.81 5.13 -9.11
CA ASP A 175 -10.71 5.89 -9.97
C ASP A 175 -10.91 5.11 -11.27
N LEU A 176 -12.01 4.34 -11.34
CA LEU A 176 -12.28 3.42 -12.46
C LEU A 176 -12.89 4.12 -13.68
N ASP A 177 -13.52 5.27 -13.52
CA ASP A 177 -14.20 5.98 -14.60
C ASP A 177 -13.68 7.41 -14.87
N GLY A 178 -12.68 7.85 -14.12
CA GLY A 178 -11.99 9.11 -14.32
C GLY A 178 -12.78 10.31 -13.82
N ASP A 179 -13.70 10.13 -12.85
CA ASP A 179 -14.57 11.22 -12.34
C ASP A 179 -13.97 11.94 -11.11
N GLY A 180 -12.81 11.49 -10.64
CA GLY A 180 -12.07 12.04 -9.50
C GLY A 180 -12.54 11.53 -8.14
N GLU A 181 -13.50 10.61 -8.07
CA GLU A 181 -13.84 9.85 -6.88
C GLU A 181 -13.30 8.42 -7.00
N TYR A 182 -12.98 7.80 -5.89
CA TYR A 182 -12.62 6.39 -5.90
C TYR A 182 -13.84 5.50 -5.99
N GLU A 183 -13.74 4.40 -6.75
CA GLU A 183 -14.64 3.27 -6.68
C GLU A 183 -14.06 2.19 -5.77
N LEU A 184 -14.96 1.43 -5.13
CA LEU A 184 -14.64 0.28 -4.30
C LEU A 184 -14.62 -0.99 -5.13
N ILE A 185 -13.50 -1.71 -5.11
CA ILE A 185 -13.38 -3.04 -5.69
C ILE A 185 -13.49 -4.07 -4.57
N VAL A 186 -14.57 -4.82 -4.53
CA VAL A 186 -15.00 -5.68 -3.42
C VAL A 186 -14.84 -7.15 -3.79
N LYS A 187 -13.98 -7.88 -3.08
CA LYS A 187 -13.92 -9.34 -3.15
C LYS A 187 -15.00 -9.96 -2.25
N TRP A 188 -15.84 -10.79 -2.83
CA TRP A 188 -16.82 -11.59 -2.13
C TRP A 188 -16.24 -12.97 -1.78
N ASN A 189 -16.07 -13.24 -0.48
CA ASN A 189 -15.50 -14.50 0.00
C ASN A 189 -16.64 -15.48 0.39
N PRO A 190 -16.65 -16.69 -0.17
CA PRO A 190 -17.61 -17.69 0.27
C PRO A 190 -17.22 -18.26 1.64
N SER A 191 -18.21 -18.57 2.47
CA SER A 191 -18.00 -19.09 3.82
C SER A 191 -17.33 -20.48 3.87
N ASN A 192 -17.24 -21.16 2.72
CA ASN A 192 -16.47 -22.40 2.54
C ASN A 192 -15.10 -22.18 1.90
N SER A 193 -14.52 -21.00 2.07
CA SER A 193 -13.11 -20.73 1.71
C SER A 193 -12.17 -21.52 2.62
N HIS A 194 -10.99 -21.86 2.12
CA HIS A 194 -9.99 -22.63 2.84
C HIS A 194 -8.59 -22.05 2.67
N ASP A 195 -7.75 -22.22 3.69
CA ASP A 195 -6.30 -21.99 3.54
C ASP A 195 -5.72 -22.99 2.53
N ASN A 196 -4.57 -22.68 1.98
CA ASN A 196 -3.86 -23.54 1.02
C ASN A 196 -3.48 -24.91 1.60
N SER A 197 -3.26 -24.98 2.92
CA SER A 197 -2.94 -26.22 3.64
C SER A 197 -4.16 -27.11 3.90
N GLU A 198 -5.37 -26.58 3.76
CA GLU A 198 -6.61 -27.26 4.10
C GLU A 198 -7.30 -27.87 2.87
N SER A 199 -7.79 -29.09 2.99
CA SER A 199 -8.65 -29.72 1.98
C SER A 199 -10.09 -29.20 2.09
N GLY A 200 -10.82 -29.26 0.99
CA GLY A 200 -12.24 -28.87 0.92
C GLY A 200 -12.58 -28.17 -0.39
N TYR A 201 -13.81 -28.37 -0.83
CA TYR A 201 -14.35 -27.64 -1.99
C TYR A 201 -14.65 -26.21 -1.59
N THR A 202 -14.26 -25.25 -2.44
CA THR A 202 -14.63 -23.85 -2.29
C THR A 202 -15.57 -23.41 -3.40
N SER A 203 -16.48 -22.50 -3.09
CA SER A 203 -17.36 -21.87 -4.06
C SER A 203 -16.62 -20.76 -4.82
N GLU A 204 -17.23 -20.26 -5.88
CA GLU A 204 -16.64 -19.22 -6.73
C GLU A 204 -16.39 -17.93 -5.94
N VAL A 205 -15.32 -17.24 -6.27
CA VAL A 205 -15.05 -15.89 -5.79
C VAL A 205 -15.57 -14.91 -6.82
N PHE A 206 -16.25 -13.86 -6.36
CA PHE A 206 -16.67 -12.73 -7.18
C PHE A 206 -15.87 -11.50 -6.80
N ILE A 207 -15.59 -10.66 -7.80
CA ILE A 207 -15.03 -9.32 -7.61
C ILE A 207 -16.01 -8.35 -8.24
N ASP A 208 -16.49 -7.40 -7.43
CA ASP A 208 -17.46 -6.38 -7.86
C ASP A 208 -16.82 -5.00 -7.80
N ALA A 209 -17.28 -4.08 -8.63
CA ALA A 209 -17.02 -2.64 -8.45
C ALA A 209 -18.28 -1.89 -8.08
N TYR A 210 -18.10 -0.90 -7.19
CA TYR A 210 -19.16 -0.03 -6.69
C TYR A 210 -18.70 1.41 -6.61
N LYS A 211 -19.57 2.35 -6.98
CA LYS A 211 -19.39 3.77 -6.64
C LYS A 211 -19.56 4.00 -5.14
N MET A 212 -19.05 5.14 -4.64
CA MET A 212 -19.13 5.52 -3.22
C MET A 212 -20.56 5.81 -2.73
N ASP A 213 -21.56 5.71 -3.59
CA ASP A 213 -22.98 5.74 -3.21
C ASP A 213 -23.61 4.33 -3.10
N GLY A 214 -22.86 3.26 -3.40
CA GLY A 214 -23.31 1.87 -3.42
C GLY A 214 -23.84 1.40 -4.78
N THR A 215 -23.80 2.24 -5.81
CA THR A 215 -24.18 1.84 -7.17
C THR A 215 -23.20 0.80 -7.71
N LYS A 216 -23.69 -0.40 -8.01
CA LYS A 216 -22.86 -1.45 -8.59
C LYS A 216 -22.55 -1.14 -10.06
N MET A 217 -21.28 -1.19 -10.43
CA MET A 217 -20.82 -1.03 -11.81
C MET A 217 -20.81 -2.38 -12.53
N TRP A 218 -20.12 -3.38 -11.98
CA TRP A 218 -19.98 -4.70 -12.61
C TRP A 218 -19.70 -5.80 -11.58
N ARG A 219 -19.72 -7.06 -12.05
CA ARG A 219 -19.29 -8.25 -11.32
C ARG A 219 -18.49 -9.17 -12.22
N VAL A 220 -17.26 -9.50 -11.82
CA VAL A 220 -16.43 -10.55 -12.42
C VAL A 220 -16.57 -11.83 -11.59
N SER A 221 -16.75 -12.99 -12.25
CA SER A 221 -16.69 -14.31 -11.61
C SER A 221 -15.34 -14.96 -11.91
N LEU A 222 -14.60 -15.35 -10.88
CA LEU A 222 -13.35 -16.09 -11.06
C LEU A 222 -13.59 -17.59 -11.41
N GLY A 223 -14.83 -18.06 -11.26
CA GLY A 223 -15.23 -19.42 -11.62
C GLY A 223 -14.72 -20.49 -10.66
N LYS A 224 -15.12 -21.73 -10.93
CA LYS A 224 -14.84 -22.89 -10.05
C LYS A 224 -13.38 -23.35 -10.04
N ASN A 225 -12.58 -22.92 -11.01
CA ASN A 225 -11.17 -23.32 -11.16
C ASN A 225 -10.19 -22.31 -10.56
N ILE A 226 -10.69 -21.34 -9.80
CA ILE A 226 -9.94 -20.55 -8.84
C ILE A 226 -10.46 -20.91 -7.44
N ARG A 227 -9.57 -21.36 -6.56
CA ARG A 227 -9.94 -21.73 -5.20
C ARG A 227 -10.13 -20.47 -4.35
N ALA A 228 -11.07 -20.47 -3.39
CA ALA A 228 -11.28 -19.37 -2.48
C ALA A 228 -10.41 -19.50 -1.22
N GLY A 229 -9.78 -18.42 -0.82
CA GLY A 229 -8.92 -18.30 0.36
C GLY A 229 -7.94 -17.14 0.22
N ALA A 230 -7.27 -16.77 1.29
CA ALA A 230 -6.43 -15.58 1.38
C ALA A 230 -5.29 -15.51 0.34
N HIS A 231 -4.79 -16.66 -0.15
CA HIS A 231 -3.61 -16.70 -1.02
C HIS A 231 -3.91 -17.03 -2.49
N TYR A 232 -5.18 -17.11 -2.89
CA TYR A 232 -5.54 -17.54 -4.25
C TYR A 232 -5.99 -16.41 -5.17
N THR A 233 -6.50 -15.31 -4.61
CA THR A 233 -7.37 -14.35 -5.31
C THR A 233 -6.95 -12.90 -5.11
N GLN A 234 -5.65 -12.62 -5.24
CA GLN A 234 -5.12 -11.27 -5.29
C GLN A 234 -5.54 -10.60 -6.60
N PHE A 235 -5.83 -9.30 -6.51
CA PHE A 235 -6.14 -8.46 -7.66
C PHE A 235 -5.48 -7.09 -7.49
N LEU A 236 -5.19 -6.46 -8.61
CA LEU A 236 -4.64 -5.10 -8.66
C LEU A 236 -5.67 -4.19 -9.30
N ALA A 237 -5.85 -3.00 -8.73
CA ALA A 237 -6.65 -1.92 -9.33
C ALA A 237 -5.79 -0.66 -9.37
N TYR A 238 -5.45 -0.23 -10.58
CA TYR A 238 -4.57 0.90 -10.82
C TYR A 238 -4.68 1.37 -12.28
N ASP A 239 -4.37 2.63 -12.55
CA ASP A 239 -4.24 3.15 -13.92
C ASP A 239 -2.90 2.68 -14.50
N PHE A 240 -2.93 1.57 -15.24
CA PHE A 240 -1.72 0.92 -15.77
C PHE A 240 -1.24 1.51 -17.10
N ASP A 241 -2.07 2.21 -17.85
CA ASP A 241 -1.67 2.81 -19.14
C ASP A 241 -1.61 4.34 -19.12
N GLY A 242 -1.98 4.96 -18.00
CA GLY A 242 -1.85 6.40 -17.78
C GLY A 242 -2.96 7.22 -18.45
N ASP A 243 -4.12 6.63 -18.71
CA ASP A 243 -5.24 7.32 -19.38
C ASP A 243 -6.17 8.06 -18.38
N GLY A 244 -5.91 7.93 -17.07
CA GLY A 244 -6.69 8.52 -15.98
C GLY A 244 -7.84 7.65 -15.50
N LYS A 245 -7.94 6.40 -15.95
CA LYS A 245 -8.94 5.42 -15.52
C LYS A 245 -8.26 4.11 -15.17
N ALA A 246 -8.52 3.60 -13.99
CA ALA A 246 -7.87 2.39 -13.54
C ALA A 246 -8.43 1.12 -14.18
N GLU A 247 -7.54 0.16 -14.44
CA GLU A 247 -7.87 -1.22 -14.79
C GLU A 247 -7.86 -2.12 -13.57
N MET A 248 -8.46 -3.32 -13.71
CA MET A 248 -8.26 -4.40 -12.79
C MET A 248 -7.45 -5.53 -13.46
N ILE A 249 -6.38 -5.99 -12.79
CA ILE A 249 -5.58 -7.14 -13.25
C ILE A 249 -5.64 -8.24 -12.19
N CYS A 250 -5.98 -9.47 -12.59
CA CYS A 250 -5.90 -10.62 -11.69
C CYS A 250 -5.69 -11.94 -12.41
N LYS A 251 -5.30 -12.96 -11.62
CA LYS A 251 -5.24 -14.36 -12.08
C LYS A 251 -6.64 -14.88 -12.37
N THR A 252 -6.80 -15.55 -13.52
CA THR A 252 -8.03 -16.20 -13.96
C THR A 252 -7.76 -17.64 -14.42
N ALA A 253 -8.80 -18.38 -14.73
CA ALA A 253 -8.73 -19.78 -15.13
C ALA A 253 -9.88 -20.16 -16.10
N PRO A 254 -9.91 -21.36 -16.67
CA PRO A 254 -11.08 -21.84 -17.40
C PRO A 254 -12.36 -21.70 -16.57
N GLY A 255 -13.37 -21.09 -17.17
CA GLY A 255 -14.65 -20.82 -16.50
C GLY A 255 -14.76 -19.42 -15.87
N SER A 256 -13.67 -18.64 -15.76
CA SER A 256 -13.75 -17.24 -15.32
C SER A 256 -14.51 -16.40 -16.34
N LYS A 257 -15.38 -15.50 -15.85
CA LYS A 257 -16.24 -14.63 -16.67
C LYS A 257 -16.04 -13.17 -16.29
N ASP A 258 -16.01 -12.33 -17.30
CA ASP A 258 -15.88 -10.87 -17.18
C ASP A 258 -17.21 -10.20 -16.71
N GLY A 259 -17.18 -8.88 -16.53
CA GLY A 259 -18.34 -8.08 -16.12
C GLY A 259 -19.51 -8.10 -17.10
N LEU A 260 -19.30 -8.52 -18.33
CA LEU A 260 -20.32 -8.68 -19.36
C LEU A 260 -20.82 -10.12 -19.48
N GLY A 261 -20.27 -11.06 -18.67
CA GLY A 261 -20.65 -12.47 -18.65
C GLY A 261 -19.94 -13.35 -19.70
N ASN A 262 -18.96 -12.81 -20.45
CA ASN A 262 -18.16 -13.55 -21.40
C ASN A 262 -17.04 -14.33 -20.68
N TYR A 263 -16.65 -15.49 -21.23
CA TYR A 263 -15.43 -16.15 -20.75
C TYR A 263 -14.19 -15.27 -21.07
N VAL A 264 -13.29 -15.14 -20.12
CA VAL A 264 -12.06 -14.31 -20.27
C VAL A 264 -11.17 -14.80 -21.42
N THR A 265 -11.30 -16.08 -21.84
CA THR A 265 -10.58 -16.64 -23.00
C THR A 265 -10.94 -15.94 -24.31
N ALA A 266 -12.13 -15.32 -24.41
CA ALA A 266 -12.53 -14.57 -25.60
C ALA A 266 -11.64 -13.35 -25.88
N ALA A 267 -11.07 -12.74 -24.83
CA ALA A 267 -10.18 -11.59 -24.92
C ALA A 267 -8.73 -11.96 -25.29
N ALA A 268 -8.42 -13.25 -25.42
CA ALA A 268 -7.06 -13.67 -25.77
C ALA A 268 -6.74 -13.47 -27.25
N THR A 269 -5.50 -13.08 -27.53
CA THR A 269 -4.92 -13.05 -28.89
C THR A 269 -4.25 -14.37 -29.24
N VAL A 270 -3.76 -15.11 -28.24
CA VAL A 270 -3.15 -16.44 -28.40
C VAL A 270 -4.23 -17.45 -28.75
N ALA A 271 -4.13 -18.06 -29.93
CA ALA A 271 -5.14 -18.99 -30.44
C ALA A 271 -5.41 -20.20 -29.51
N ALA A 272 -4.41 -20.69 -28.79
CA ALA A 272 -4.55 -21.79 -27.83
C ALA A 272 -5.42 -21.41 -26.63
N ILE A 273 -5.43 -20.15 -26.22
CA ILE A 273 -6.33 -19.63 -25.15
C ILE A 273 -7.70 -19.33 -25.74
N LYS A 274 -7.73 -18.56 -26.84
CA LYS A 274 -8.97 -18.08 -27.47
C LYS A 274 -9.90 -19.21 -27.89
N ASN A 275 -9.34 -20.30 -28.36
CA ASN A 275 -10.09 -21.48 -28.84
C ASN A 275 -10.13 -22.61 -27.79
N ALA A 276 -9.80 -22.30 -26.52
CA ALA A 276 -9.90 -23.29 -25.44
C ALA A 276 -11.34 -23.82 -25.30
N THR A 277 -11.48 -25.12 -25.13
CA THR A 277 -12.79 -25.80 -25.02
C THR A 277 -13.10 -26.25 -23.60
N ASP A 278 -12.25 -25.89 -22.64
CA ASP A 278 -12.29 -26.35 -21.26
C ASP A 278 -12.93 -25.36 -20.27
N ASN A 279 -13.60 -24.31 -20.76
CA ASN A 279 -14.26 -23.33 -19.91
C ASN A 279 -15.33 -23.93 -18.97
N GLU A 280 -15.93 -25.07 -19.35
CA GLU A 280 -16.89 -25.79 -18.49
C GLU A 280 -16.25 -26.92 -17.67
N ALA A 281 -14.97 -27.18 -17.83
CA ALA A 281 -14.27 -28.22 -17.09
C ALA A 281 -14.20 -27.89 -15.58
N ASP A 282 -14.16 -28.93 -14.76
CA ASP A 282 -13.94 -28.85 -13.33
C ASP A 282 -12.60 -29.52 -13.00
N TYR A 283 -11.62 -28.76 -12.64
CA TYR A 283 -10.26 -29.24 -12.32
C TYR A 283 -10.07 -29.53 -10.82
N ARG A 284 -11.09 -29.34 -9.99
CA ARG A 284 -11.02 -29.67 -8.57
C ARG A 284 -10.94 -31.19 -8.41
N ASN A 285 -9.95 -31.68 -7.67
CA ASN A 285 -9.87 -33.10 -7.30
C ASN A 285 -10.84 -33.45 -6.15
N SER A 286 -10.86 -34.71 -5.70
CA SER A 286 -11.74 -35.17 -4.62
C SER A 286 -11.50 -34.46 -3.27
N ASN A 287 -10.37 -33.83 -3.08
CA ASN A 287 -10.03 -33.04 -1.89
C ASN A 287 -10.27 -31.52 -2.07
N GLY A 288 -10.82 -31.12 -3.21
CA GLY A 288 -11.08 -29.71 -3.53
C GLY A 288 -9.85 -28.90 -4.00
N TYR A 289 -8.68 -29.53 -4.11
CA TYR A 289 -7.49 -28.86 -4.66
C TYR A 289 -7.54 -28.81 -6.19
N ILE A 290 -6.95 -27.76 -6.76
CA ILE A 290 -6.83 -27.55 -8.20
C ILE A 290 -5.36 -27.74 -8.59
N LEU A 291 -5.01 -28.98 -8.98
CA LEU A 291 -3.62 -29.37 -9.26
C LEU A 291 -3.30 -29.46 -10.76
N SER A 292 -4.26 -29.14 -11.61
CA SER A 292 -4.13 -29.17 -13.07
C SER A 292 -5.06 -28.14 -13.71
N GLY A 293 -5.02 -28.02 -15.00
CA GLY A 293 -5.80 -27.05 -15.79
C GLY A 293 -4.99 -25.80 -16.12
N ASN A 294 -5.47 -25.06 -17.08
CA ASN A 294 -4.87 -23.83 -17.54
C ASN A 294 -4.97 -22.72 -16.50
N GLU A 295 -4.04 -21.78 -16.53
CA GLU A 295 -4.03 -20.58 -15.70
C GLU A 295 -3.75 -19.37 -16.61
N TYR A 296 -4.49 -18.29 -16.37
CA TYR A 296 -4.40 -17.07 -17.16
C TYR A 296 -4.14 -15.85 -16.27
N LEU A 297 -3.61 -14.78 -16.88
CA LEU A 297 -3.64 -13.43 -16.37
C LEU A 297 -4.58 -12.63 -17.27
N THR A 298 -5.52 -11.91 -16.69
CA THR A 298 -6.48 -11.09 -17.43
C THR A 298 -6.46 -9.66 -16.90
N VAL A 299 -6.49 -8.68 -17.82
CA VAL A 299 -6.77 -7.28 -17.54
C VAL A 299 -8.22 -6.98 -17.91
N PHE A 300 -8.90 -6.24 -17.04
CA PHE A 300 -10.31 -5.86 -17.17
C PHE A 300 -10.44 -4.34 -17.20
N ASN A 301 -11.30 -3.84 -18.04
CA ASN A 301 -11.67 -2.43 -18.10
C ASN A 301 -12.36 -2.01 -16.79
N GLY A 302 -11.91 -0.91 -16.20
CA GLY A 302 -12.41 -0.44 -14.90
C GLY A 302 -13.87 -0.03 -14.90
N GLU A 303 -14.37 0.60 -15.97
CA GLU A 303 -15.76 1.09 -16.04
C GLU A 303 -16.77 -0.06 -16.21
N THR A 304 -16.40 -1.12 -16.92
CA THR A 304 -17.35 -2.15 -17.37
C THR A 304 -17.08 -3.55 -16.84
N GLY A 305 -15.89 -3.80 -16.31
CA GLY A 305 -15.41 -5.12 -15.95
C GLY A 305 -15.19 -6.05 -17.15
N ALA A 306 -15.23 -5.54 -18.39
CA ALA A 306 -14.99 -6.34 -19.58
C ALA A 306 -13.53 -6.80 -19.66
N ALA A 307 -13.29 -8.08 -20.00
CA ALA A 307 -11.95 -8.56 -20.23
C ALA A 307 -11.36 -7.92 -21.50
N MET A 308 -10.24 -7.20 -21.35
CA MET A 308 -9.56 -6.50 -22.44
C MET A 308 -8.49 -7.37 -23.09
N HIS A 309 -7.68 -8.07 -22.29
CA HIS A 309 -6.67 -9.01 -22.77
C HIS A 309 -6.41 -10.13 -21.78
N THR A 310 -6.19 -11.34 -22.30
CA THR A 310 -5.89 -12.55 -21.51
C THR A 310 -4.68 -13.26 -22.08
N ILE A 311 -3.71 -13.56 -21.22
CA ILE A 311 -2.48 -14.29 -21.55
C ILE A 311 -2.27 -15.48 -20.59
N TRP A 312 -1.31 -16.35 -20.89
CA TRP A 312 -0.89 -17.40 -19.97
C TRP A 312 -0.34 -16.81 -18.67
N TYR A 313 -0.73 -17.37 -17.51
CA TYR A 313 -0.10 -17.05 -16.24
C TYR A 313 1.30 -17.68 -16.14
N VAL A 314 2.29 -16.90 -15.75
CA VAL A 314 3.70 -17.32 -15.66
C VAL A 314 4.24 -17.12 -14.24
N PRO A 315 4.95 -18.14 -13.66
CA PRO A 315 5.07 -19.51 -14.18
C PRO A 315 3.77 -20.31 -14.01
N ASP A 316 3.58 -21.32 -14.86
CA ASP A 316 2.53 -22.30 -14.64
C ASP A 316 2.85 -23.23 -13.46
N ARG A 317 1.92 -24.09 -13.06
CA ARG A 317 2.10 -25.02 -11.93
C ARG A 317 3.33 -25.90 -12.07
N GLY A 318 3.73 -26.26 -13.27
CA GLY A 318 4.93 -27.05 -13.59
C GLY A 318 6.17 -26.22 -13.88
N MET A 319 6.20 -24.96 -13.43
CA MET A 319 7.31 -24.02 -13.64
C MET A 319 7.63 -23.73 -15.11
N GLY A 320 6.65 -23.94 -16.01
CA GLY A 320 6.75 -23.59 -17.43
C GLY A 320 6.25 -22.18 -17.72
N LEU A 321 6.35 -21.80 -19.01
CA LEU A 321 5.99 -20.47 -19.47
C LEU A 321 4.68 -20.43 -20.28
N THR A 322 3.93 -21.53 -20.31
CA THR A 322 2.76 -21.70 -21.19
C THR A 322 1.43 -21.92 -20.46
N GLY A 323 1.43 -21.78 -19.14
CA GLY A 323 0.21 -21.69 -18.33
C GLY A 323 -0.55 -22.99 -18.09
N GLY A 324 -0.16 -24.12 -18.67
CA GLY A 324 -0.98 -25.35 -18.59
C GLY A 324 -0.23 -26.62 -18.21
N LYS A 325 1.04 -26.56 -17.87
CA LYS A 325 1.83 -27.74 -17.54
C LYS A 325 1.45 -28.30 -16.18
N ALA A 326 1.29 -29.61 -16.09
CA ALA A 326 1.08 -30.30 -14.82
C ALA A 326 2.36 -30.27 -13.96
N ALA A 327 2.20 -30.01 -12.66
CA ALA A 327 3.29 -29.94 -11.72
C ALA A 327 3.67 -31.33 -11.16
N SER A 328 4.94 -31.52 -10.87
CA SER A 328 5.44 -32.51 -9.91
C SER A 328 5.57 -31.82 -8.54
N TYR A 329 4.45 -31.56 -7.86
CA TYR A 329 4.38 -30.65 -6.73
C TYR A 329 5.45 -30.90 -5.66
N SER A 330 5.72 -32.17 -5.32
CA SER A 330 6.73 -32.49 -4.30
C SER A 330 8.13 -32.09 -4.69
N SER A 331 8.52 -32.24 -5.97
CA SER A 331 9.85 -31.82 -6.46
C SER A 331 9.90 -30.34 -6.80
N ASP A 332 8.80 -29.82 -7.35
CA ASP A 332 8.77 -28.46 -7.88
C ASP A 332 8.49 -27.44 -6.77
N TRP A 333 7.57 -27.74 -5.85
CA TRP A 333 7.12 -26.79 -4.80
C TRP A 333 7.40 -27.26 -3.37
N GLY A 334 7.73 -28.55 -3.18
CA GLY A 334 8.06 -29.10 -1.87
C GLY A 334 6.87 -29.59 -1.05
N ASP A 335 5.67 -29.70 -1.64
CA ASP A 335 4.51 -30.40 -1.09
C ASP A 335 3.76 -31.15 -2.20
N SER A 336 2.80 -32.02 -1.83
CA SER A 336 2.07 -32.86 -2.78
C SER A 336 0.65 -32.40 -3.07
N TYR A 337 0.20 -31.31 -2.44
CA TYR A 337 -1.18 -30.85 -2.47
C TYR A 337 -1.36 -29.42 -3.01
N GLY A 338 -0.28 -28.80 -3.52
CA GLY A 338 -0.30 -27.48 -4.13
C GLY A 338 -0.28 -26.31 -3.15
N GLY A 339 -0.11 -26.58 -1.84
CA GLY A 339 -0.17 -25.55 -0.82
C GLY A 339 0.88 -24.44 -0.98
N ARG A 340 2.10 -24.81 -1.40
CA ARG A 340 3.20 -23.86 -1.62
C ARG A 340 3.17 -23.23 -3.02
N GLY A 341 2.75 -24.01 -4.03
CA GLY A 341 2.69 -23.52 -5.42
C GLY A 341 1.48 -22.64 -5.74
N ASP A 342 0.46 -22.65 -4.90
CA ASP A 342 -0.75 -21.82 -5.06
C ASP A 342 -0.78 -20.64 -4.07
N ARG A 343 0.35 -20.24 -3.53
CA ARG A 343 0.51 -19.02 -2.74
C ARG A 343 0.89 -17.88 -3.67
N MET A 344 -0.09 -17.01 -3.92
CA MET A 344 0.01 -15.92 -4.87
C MET A 344 0.15 -14.58 -4.14
N GLY A 345 0.87 -13.66 -4.75
CA GLY A 345 0.94 -12.25 -4.38
C GLY A 345 0.81 -11.38 -5.62
N ALA A 346 0.48 -10.12 -5.42
CA ALA A 346 0.45 -9.13 -6.48
C ALA A 346 0.73 -7.73 -5.92
N ALA A 347 1.42 -6.89 -6.70
CA ALA A 347 1.70 -5.50 -6.39
C ALA A 347 1.80 -4.67 -7.67
N VAL A 348 1.80 -3.36 -7.52
CA VAL A 348 2.08 -2.37 -8.56
C VAL A 348 3.46 -1.80 -8.30
N ALA A 349 4.26 -1.57 -9.35
CA ALA A 349 5.60 -1.00 -9.23
C ALA A 349 5.96 -0.12 -10.44
N TYR A 350 6.68 0.97 -10.18
CA TYR A 350 7.20 1.87 -11.22
C TYR A 350 8.65 1.48 -11.57
N LEU A 351 8.79 0.44 -12.40
CA LEU A 351 10.08 -0.17 -12.72
C LEU A 351 10.95 0.65 -13.68
N ASP A 352 10.35 1.58 -14.44
CA ASP A 352 11.06 2.49 -15.35
C ASP A 352 11.17 3.92 -14.79
N GLY A 353 10.81 4.08 -13.51
CA GLY A 353 10.89 5.33 -12.78
C GLY A 353 9.63 6.18 -12.92
N VAL A 354 9.71 7.35 -12.32
CA VAL A 354 8.58 8.23 -12.00
C VAL A 354 7.79 8.78 -13.20
N ASP A 355 8.41 8.86 -14.38
CA ASP A 355 7.77 9.37 -15.60
C ASP A 355 7.17 8.25 -16.48
N ALA A 356 7.22 7.01 -16.01
CA ALA A 356 6.73 5.83 -16.72
C ALA A 356 5.35 5.40 -16.23
N THR A 357 4.68 4.53 -16.98
CA THR A 357 3.50 3.81 -16.54
C THR A 357 3.88 2.69 -15.57
N PRO A 358 3.00 2.32 -14.62
CA PRO A 358 3.29 1.27 -13.67
C PRO A 358 3.23 -0.13 -14.29
N THR A 359 3.88 -1.06 -13.64
CA THR A 359 3.97 -2.47 -14.00
C THR A 359 3.23 -3.32 -12.98
N ALA A 360 2.47 -4.31 -13.42
CA ALA A 360 1.90 -5.33 -12.54
C ALA A 360 2.99 -6.36 -12.16
N ILE A 361 3.18 -6.55 -10.86
CA ILE A 361 4.08 -7.56 -10.30
C ILE A 361 3.24 -8.71 -9.76
N LEU A 362 3.45 -9.91 -10.30
CA LEU A 362 2.76 -11.12 -9.87
C LEU A 362 3.76 -12.04 -9.17
N GLN A 363 3.42 -12.52 -7.98
CA GLN A 363 4.22 -13.47 -7.21
C GLN A 363 3.57 -14.84 -7.19
N ARG A 364 4.39 -15.89 -7.28
CA ARG A 364 3.97 -17.28 -7.04
C ARG A 364 4.97 -18.01 -6.15
N GLY A 365 4.50 -18.48 -5.01
CA GLY A 365 5.31 -19.15 -4.00
C GLY A 365 6.22 -18.22 -3.19
N TYR A 366 6.57 -18.62 -1.97
CA TYR A 366 7.48 -17.90 -1.07
C TYR A 366 8.09 -18.74 0.05
N TYR A 367 7.52 -19.90 0.36
CA TYR A 367 8.11 -20.85 1.36
C TYR A 367 9.34 -21.59 0.86
N THR A 368 9.43 -21.76 -0.46
CA THR A 368 10.54 -22.46 -1.13
C THR A 368 10.90 -21.66 -2.38
N HIS A 369 10.49 -22.11 -3.57
CA HIS A 369 10.63 -21.30 -4.76
C HIS A 369 9.82 -20.02 -4.63
N ALA A 370 10.40 -18.92 -5.12
CA ALA A 370 9.76 -17.62 -5.20
C ALA A 370 9.89 -17.11 -6.64
N PHE A 371 8.77 -16.94 -7.29
CA PHE A 371 8.72 -16.33 -8.61
C PHE A 371 8.11 -14.95 -8.53
N PHE A 372 8.72 -14.02 -9.25
CA PHE A 372 8.10 -12.75 -9.60
C PHE A 372 8.03 -12.62 -11.10
N TRP A 373 6.92 -12.11 -11.57
CA TRP A 373 6.67 -11.86 -12.97
C TRP A 373 6.18 -10.43 -13.14
N ALA A 374 6.92 -9.64 -13.92
CA ALA A 374 6.57 -8.27 -14.25
C ALA A 374 5.86 -8.22 -15.58
N VAL A 375 4.72 -7.53 -15.64
CA VAL A 375 3.85 -7.43 -16.82
C VAL A 375 3.32 -6.01 -16.95
N ASP A 376 3.55 -5.38 -18.09
CA ASP A 376 2.98 -4.08 -18.41
C ASP A 376 1.61 -4.24 -19.08
N TRP A 377 0.72 -3.29 -18.83
CA TRP A 377 -0.43 -3.03 -19.68
C TRP A 377 -0.17 -1.75 -20.49
N ASN A 378 -0.30 -1.82 -21.79
CA ASN A 378 -0.01 -0.70 -22.70
C ASN A 378 -1.28 -0.14 -23.39
N GLY A 379 -2.45 -0.30 -22.78
CA GLY A 379 -3.73 0.09 -23.35
C GLY A 379 -4.28 -0.87 -24.42
N THR A 380 -3.50 -1.88 -24.81
CA THR A 380 -3.90 -2.83 -25.87
C THR A 380 -3.56 -4.28 -25.53
N ALA A 381 -2.45 -4.51 -24.86
CA ALA A 381 -1.95 -5.85 -24.55
C ALA A 381 -1.19 -5.89 -23.24
N LEU A 382 -1.31 -7.01 -22.52
CA LEU A 382 -0.40 -7.39 -21.46
C LEU A 382 0.93 -7.83 -22.07
N VAL A 383 2.02 -7.16 -21.68
CA VAL A 383 3.36 -7.37 -22.23
C VAL A 383 4.30 -7.84 -21.12
N PRO A 384 4.70 -9.13 -21.11
CA PRO A 384 5.69 -9.62 -20.15
C PRO A 384 7.04 -8.88 -20.26
N ARG A 385 7.62 -8.49 -19.12
CA ARG A 385 8.94 -7.83 -19.07
C ARG A 385 10.04 -8.79 -18.68
N TRP A 386 9.99 -9.27 -17.45
CA TRP A 386 10.97 -10.19 -16.89
C TRP A 386 10.35 -11.15 -15.88
N THR A 387 11.08 -12.21 -15.58
CA THR A 387 10.79 -13.13 -14.48
C THR A 387 11.99 -13.25 -13.56
N HIS A 388 11.75 -13.19 -12.24
CA HIS A 388 12.73 -13.54 -11.22
C HIS A 388 12.44 -14.93 -10.68
N TRP A 389 13.47 -15.72 -10.49
CA TRP A 389 13.33 -17.08 -9.99
C TRP A 389 14.29 -17.40 -8.85
N GLY A 390 13.78 -17.43 -7.65
CA GLY A 390 14.48 -17.91 -6.45
C GLY A 390 14.38 -19.43 -6.34
N SER A 391 15.23 -20.19 -7.04
CA SER A 391 15.09 -21.63 -7.19
C SER A 391 16.11 -22.48 -6.42
N ALA A 392 17.12 -21.88 -5.78
CA ALA A 392 18.27 -22.61 -5.32
C ALA A 392 18.14 -23.05 -3.86
N ALA A 393 17.36 -24.10 -3.60
CA ALA A 393 17.27 -24.75 -2.27
C ALA A 393 18.64 -25.14 -1.69
N SER A 394 19.60 -25.51 -2.54
CA SER A 394 20.97 -25.80 -2.10
C SER A 394 21.71 -24.55 -1.61
N LEU A 395 21.41 -23.39 -2.17
CA LEU A 395 21.99 -22.12 -1.74
C LEU A 395 21.42 -21.69 -0.39
N TRP A 396 20.14 -21.86 -0.15
CA TRP A 396 19.51 -21.61 1.15
C TRP A 396 20.30 -22.25 2.30
N LYS A 397 20.59 -23.56 2.20
CA LYS A 397 21.37 -24.29 3.21
C LYS A 397 22.82 -23.81 3.34
N VAL A 398 23.40 -23.25 2.28
CA VAL A 398 24.74 -22.68 2.29
C VAL A 398 24.80 -21.36 3.02
N PHE A 399 23.77 -20.53 2.85
CA PHE A 399 23.71 -19.21 3.49
C PHE A 399 23.27 -19.29 4.92
N ASN A 400 22.48 -20.29 5.26
CA ASN A 400 21.97 -20.50 6.59
C ASN A 400 22.34 -21.90 7.12
N PRO A 401 23.65 -22.25 7.18
CA PRO A 401 24.06 -23.53 7.66
C PRO A 401 23.78 -23.63 9.16
N SER A 402 22.98 -24.59 9.57
CA SER A 402 22.70 -24.88 10.97
C SER A 402 21.94 -23.80 11.74
N GLY A 403 21.15 -22.95 11.05
CA GLY A 403 20.41 -21.92 11.71
C GLY A 403 21.26 -20.83 12.38
N ILE A 404 22.47 -20.58 11.85
CA ILE A 404 23.31 -19.53 12.39
C ILE A 404 22.78 -18.16 11.95
N ARG A 405 22.17 -17.44 12.89
CA ARG A 405 21.58 -16.13 12.75
C ARG A 405 22.50 -15.03 12.22
N LYS A 406 23.80 -15.25 12.25
CA LYS A 406 24.81 -14.26 11.84
C LYS A 406 25.24 -14.36 10.38
N SER A 407 24.55 -15.12 9.56
CA SER A 407 24.76 -15.04 8.11
C SER A 407 24.11 -13.76 7.63
N GLN A 408 24.81 -12.70 7.81
CA GLN A 408 24.33 -11.37 7.56
C GLN A 408 24.07 -11.16 6.08
N GLY A 409 22.85 -10.98 5.73
CA GLY A 409 22.35 -10.12 4.70
C GLY A 409 22.86 -10.22 3.26
N THR A 410 23.89 -10.97 3.02
CA THR A 410 24.43 -11.19 1.68
C THR A 410 23.98 -12.51 1.09
N GLY A 411 22.80 -12.96 1.47
CA GLY A 411 22.18 -14.12 0.87
C GLY A 411 22.15 -13.99 -0.64
N LYS A 412 22.45 -15.08 -1.36
CA LYS A 412 22.51 -15.09 -2.83
C LYS A 412 21.27 -15.71 -3.45
N SER A 413 20.18 -15.81 -2.67
CA SER A 413 18.93 -16.42 -3.12
C SER A 413 17.73 -15.81 -2.40
N SER A 414 16.64 -15.61 -3.14
CA SER A 414 15.31 -15.32 -2.61
C SER A 414 14.54 -16.57 -2.17
N PHE A 415 15.13 -17.77 -2.35
CA PHE A 415 14.49 -19.03 -1.97
C PHE A 415 14.17 -19.06 -0.48
N GLY A 416 12.90 -19.28 -0.14
CA GLY A 416 12.44 -19.40 1.23
C GLY A 416 12.41 -18.09 2.04
N GLN A 417 12.59 -16.93 1.42
CA GLN A 417 12.70 -15.64 2.10
C GLN A 417 11.40 -14.84 2.12
N GLY A 418 10.32 -15.33 1.49
CA GLY A 418 9.10 -14.56 1.38
C GLY A 418 8.21 -14.66 2.60
N VAL A 419 7.30 -13.70 2.73
CA VAL A 419 6.24 -13.63 3.73
C VAL A 419 4.87 -13.84 3.09
N HIS A 420 3.80 -13.82 3.89
CA HIS A 420 2.42 -13.86 3.41
C HIS A 420 1.91 -12.51 2.85
N ALA A 421 2.80 -11.67 2.42
CA ALA A 421 2.53 -10.36 1.84
C ALA A 421 3.64 -10.00 0.86
N ILE A 422 3.56 -8.82 0.29
CA ILE A 422 4.55 -8.22 -0.60
C ILE A 422 4.58 -6.72 -0.29
N SER A 423 5.71 -6.06 -0.49
CA SER A 423 5.79 -4.60 -0.45
C SER A 423 6.56 -4.09 -1.66
N VAL A 424 6.30 -2.83 -2.03
CA VAL A 424 6.98 -2.14 -3.13
C VAL A 424 7.29 -0.72 -2.69
N ALA A 425 8.52 -0.30 -2.89
CA ALA A 425 8.98 1.06 -2.66
C ALA A 425 10.31 1.31 -3.38
N ASP A 426 10.64 2.57 -3.65
CA ASP A 426 11.98 3.01 -4.02
C ASP A 426 12.85 3.06 -2.75
N VAL A 427 13.36 1.89 -2.32
CA VAL A 427 14.03 1.73 -1.02
C VAL A 427 15.42 2.35 -0.97
N ASN A 428 16.00 2.63 -2.13
CA ASN A 428 17.36 3.18 -2.26
C ASN A 428 17.37 4.61 -2.84
N HIS A 429 16.18 5.18 -3.07
CA HIS A 429 15.97 6.53 -3.61
C HIS A 429 16.66 6.76 -4.97
N ASP A 430 16.73 5.75 -5.82
CA ASP A 430 17.27 5.87 -7.18
C ASP A 430 16.20 6.24 -8.23
N GLY A 431 14.95 6.27 -7.83
CA GLY A 431 13.78 6.63 -8.62
C GLY A 431 13.11 5.46 -9.32
N PHE A 432 13.46 4.22 -8.96
CA PHE A 432 12.83 2.99 -9.45
C PHE A 432 12.37 2.14 -8.25
N ASP A 433 11.25 1.50 -8.38
CA ASP A 433 10.73 0.66 -7.30
C ASP A 433 11.46 -0.68 -7.21
N GLU A 434 11.72 -1.09 -5.98
CA GLU A 434 12.10 -2.44 -5.60
C GLU A 434 10.89 -3.23 -5.11
N ILE A 435 10.99 -4.55 -5.22
CA ILE A 435 9.99 -5.51 -4.72
C ILE A 435 10.56 -6.21 -3.50
N ILE A 436 9.96 -5.99 -2.34
CA ILE A 436 10.36 -6.55 -1.06
C ILE A 436 9.44 -7.71 -0.71
N MET A 437 9.98 -8.92 -0.64
CA MET A 437 9.20 -10.13 -0.39
C MET A 437 9.28 -10.63 1.05
N GLY A 438 10.00 -9.94 1.90
CA GLY A 438 10.34 -10.33 3.27
C GLY A 438 11.84 -10.21 3.49
N GLY A 439 12.53 -11.33 3.75
CA GLY A 439 13.99 -11.36 3.93
C GLY A 439 14.79 -11.18 2.64
N ALA A 440 14.18 -10.79 1.52
CA ALA A 440 14.89 -10.53 0.27
C ALA A 440 14.23 -9.39 -0.51
N THR A 441 15.06 -8.60 -1.20
CA THR A 441 14.67 -7.50 -2.08
C THR A 441 15.10 -7.77 -3.52
N ILE A 442 14.20 -7.52 -4.46
CA ILE A 442 14.37 -7.70 -5.90
C ILE A 442 14.35 -6.31 -6.56
N SER A 443 15.34 -6.01 -7.40
CA SER A 443 15.43 -4.73 -8.10
C SER A 443 14.36 -4.58 -9.19
N HIS A 444 14.17 -3.35 -9.67
CA HIS A 444 13.34 -3.03 -10.82
C HIS A 444 13.67 -3.83 -12.09
N GLU A 445 14.90 -4.36 -12.22
CA GLU A 445 15.31 -5.23 -13.33
C GLU A 445 15.03 -6.72 -13.10
N GLY A 446 14.40 -7.10 -11.96
CA GLY A 446 14.14 -8.49 -11.60
C GLY A 446 15.37 -9.23 -11.03
N LYS A 447 16.39 -8.51 -10.58
CA LYS A 447 17.60 -9.08 -9.99
C LYS A 447 17.54 -9.05 -8.47
N LEU A 448 18.06 -10.07 -7.80
CA LEU A 448 18.22 -10.06 -6.36
C LEU A 448 19.21 -8.97 -5.95
N LEU A 449 18.75 -8.00 -5.12
CA LEU A 449 19.63 -7.01 -4.50
C LEU A 449 20.25 -7.57 -3.23
N CYS A 450 19.42 -8.04 -2.31
CA CYS A 450 19.89 -8.56 -1.04
C CYS A 450 18.99 -9.72 -0.54
N SER A 451 19.51 -10.44 0.46
CA SER A 451 18.74 -11.44 1.19
C SER A 451 19.38 -11.63 2.58
N THR A 452 18.59 -11.59 3.64
CA THR A 452 19.04 -11.84 5.01
C THR A 452 19.40 -13.32 5.23
N GLY A 453 18.74 -14.20 4.52
CA GLY A 453 18.89 -15.64 4.71
C GLY A 453 18.16 -16.20 5.93
N PHE A 454 17.28 -15.40 6.60
CA PHE A 454 16.62 -15.83 7.84
C PHE A 454 15.28 -16.55 7.62
N GLY A 455 14.79 -16.56 6.39
CA GLY A 455 13.64 -17.37 6.01
C GLY A 455 12.31 -16.67 6.13
N HIS A 456 11.29 -17.50 6.09
CA HIS A 456 9.88 -17.10 6.03
C HIS A 456 9.37 -16.46 7.33
N GLY A 457 8.33 -15.61 7.19
CA GLY A 457 7.58 -15.03 8.31
C GLY A 457 6.16 -14.62 7.91
N ASP A 458 5.37 -14.19 8.88
CA ASP A 458 3.93 -13.92 8.72
C ASP A 458 3.61 -12.44 8.42
N ALA A 459 4.57 -11.53 8.58
CA ALA A 459 4.36 -10.09 8.41
C ALA A 459 5.61 -9.41 7.85
N ILE A 460 5.41 -8.24 7.25
CA ILE A 460 6.46 -7.37 6.73
C ILE A 460 6.03 -5.92 6.88
N HIS A 461 6.93 -5.06 7.29
CA HIS A 461 6.75 -3.61 7.31
C HIS A 461 7.94 -2.95 6.68
N VAL A 462 7.70 -2.13 5.65
CA VAL A 462 8.73 -1.40 4.89
C VAL A 462 8.40 0.07 4.94
N ALA A 463 9.31 0.86 5.51
CA ALA A 463 9.22 2.32 5.60
C ALA A 463 10.58 2.89 6.01
N ASP A 464 10.68 4.20 6.15
CA ASP A 464 11.78 4.88 6.85
C ASP A 464 11.63 4.66 8.37
N LEU A 465 11.89 3.40 8.80
CA LEU A 465 11.74 2.98 10.20
C LEU A 465 12.80 3.60 11.10
N CYS A 466 13.95 3.93 10.52
CA CYS A 466 15.12 4.49 11.18
C CYS A 466 15.48 5.86 10.59
N PRO A 467 14.74 6.93 10.90
CA PRO A 467 14.77 8.20 10.15
C PRO A 467 16.14 8.89 10.08
N ASP A 468 17.12 8.47 10.86
CA ASP A 468 18.49 9.01 10.82
C ASP A 468 19.44 8.16 9.94
N ARG A 469 18.93 7.11 9.30
CA ARG A 469 19.63 6.31 8.27
C ARG A 469 19.18 6.76 6.87
N GLU A 470 19.99 6.48 5.88
CA GLU A 470 19.63 6.66 4.46
C GLU A 470 18.89 5.41 3.96
N GLY A 471 17.85 5.59 3.15
CA GLY A 471 17.04 4.51 2.60
C GLY A 471 15.90 4.09 3.51
N MET A 472 15.34 2.92 3.24
CA MET A 472 14.25 2.33 4.01
C MET A 472 14.68 1.03 4.68
N GLU A 473 13.97 0.67 5.73
CA GLU A 473 14.19 -0.58 6.44
C GLU A 473 12.99 -1.52 6.33
N VAL A 474 13.28 -2.78 6.57
CA VAL A 474 12.31 -3.87 6.68
C VAL A 474 12.29 -4.37 8.12
N MET A 475 11.10 -4.41 8.72
CA MET A 475 10.87 -5.16 9.97
C MET A 475 10.15 -6.46 9.66
N MET A 476 10.65 -7.58 10.17
CA MET A 476 10.13 -8.91 9.89
C MET A 476 10.17 -9.84 11.11
N PRO A 477 9.03 -10.42 11.55
CA PRO A 477 9.01 -11.60 12.42
C PRO A 477 9.20 -12.87 11.62
N HIS A 478 9.91 -13.87 12.17
CA HIS A 478 10.20 -15.14 11.51
C HIS A 478 9.38 -16.30 12.07
N GLU A 479 9.01 -17.25 11.18
CA GLU A 479 8.34 -18.49 11.56
C GLU A 479 9.34 -19.49 12.17
N ASP A 480 10.59 -19.50 11.67
CA ASP A 480 11.64 -20.35 12.25
C ASP A 480 12.08 -19.80 13.61
N ALA A 481 11.95 -20.63 14.64
CA ALA A 481 12.26 -20.29 16.03
C ALA A 481 13.67 -19.73 16.23
N ASP A 482 14.65 -20.19 15.45
CA ASP A 482 16.04 -19.75 15.59
C ASP A 482 16.24 -18.28 15.19
N TYR A 483 15.29 -17.66 14.47
CA TYR A 483 15.45 -16.31 13.93
C TYR A 483 14.60 -15.23 14.61
N GLY A 484 13.52 -15.56 15.31
CA GLY A 484 12.68 -14.63 16.07
C GLY A 484 12.21 -13.43 15.26
N TYR A 485 12.96 -12.33 15.28
CA TYR A 485 12.70 -11.14 14.44
C TYR A 485 13.99 -10.47 13.99
N ASP A 486 13.90 -9.65 12.96
CA ASP A 486 14.94 -8.71 12.58
C ASP A 486 14.37 -7.38 12.04
N VAL A 487 15.21 -6.35 12.11
CA VAL A 487 15.08 -5.10 11.33
C VAL A 487 16.34 -5.02 10.48
N HIS A 488 16.20 -4.85 9.17
CA HIS A 488 17.32 -4.79 8.25
C HIS A 488 17.13 -3.69 7.20
N ASP A 489 18.23 -3.23 6.66
CA ASP A 489 18.27 -2.30 5.53
C ASP A 489 17.70 -2.97 4.28
N ALA A 490 16.70 -2.35 3.65
CA ALA A 490 15.95 -2.94 2.54
C ALA A 490 16.80 -3.10 1.25
N THR A 491 17.86 -2.30 1.09
CA THR A 491 18.72 -2.33 -0.10
C THR A 491 19.85 -3.33 0.04
N THR A 492 20.49 -3.36 1.22
CA THR A 492 21.72 -4.12 1.45
C THR A 492 21.48 -5.44 2.18
N GLY A 493 20.38 -5.56 2.92
CA GLY A 493 20.08 -6.65 3.83
C GLY A 493 20.93 -6.63 5.10
N GLU A 494 21.61 -5.51 5.41
CA GLU A 494 22.32 -5.34 6.66
C GLU A 494 21.36 -5.37 7.84
N VAL A 495 21.62 -6.29 8.79
CA VAL A 495 20.77 -6.42 9.97
C VAL A 495 21.11 -5.34 10.99
N ILE A 496 20.16 -4.47 11.28
CA ILE A 496 20.27 -3.37 12.25
C ILE A 496 20.09 -3.91 13.65
N CYS A 497 19.00 -4.66 13.87
CA CYS A 497 18.79 -5.36 15.13
C CYS A 497 18.06 -6.68 14.89
N SER A 498 18.27 -7.63 15.76
CA SER A 498 17.60 -8.93 15.68
C SER A 498 17.71 -9.69 17.01
N GLU A 499 16.78 -10.60 17.26
CA GLU A 499 16.79 -11.47 18.44
C GLU A 499 16.33 -12.88 18.07
N THR A 500 16.93 -13.91 18.71
CA THR A 500 16.49 -15.28 18.54
C THR A 500 15.19 -15.55 19.27
N GLY A 501 14.33 -16.38 18.69
CA GLY A 501 13.10 -16.85 19.33
C GLY A 501 13.24 -18.25 19.92
N ASP A 502 12.12 -18.77 20.38
CA ASP A 502 11.99 -20.15 20.88
C ASP A 502 10.80 -20.88 20.22
N ALA A 503 10.08 -20.18 19.36
CA ALA A 503 8.92 -20.67 18.61
C ALA A 503 8.66 -19.80 17.40
N ASP A 504 7.74 -20.23 16.52
CA ASP A 504 7.13 -19.39 15.49
C ASP A 504 6.66 -18.07 16.10
N ASN A 505 7.19 -16.96 15.58
CA ASN A 505 6.94 -15.63 16.11
C ASN A 505 5.60 -15.03 15.62
N GLY A 506 4.98 -15.62 14.62
CA GLY A 506 3.69 -15.20 14.06
C GLY A 506 3.70 -13.78 13.51
N ARG A 507 2.70 -12.99 13.88
CA ARG A 507 2.55 -11.61 13.41
C ARG A 507 3.47 -10.65 14.18
N GLY A 508 3.78 -9.54 13.52
CA GLY A 508 4.43 -8.37 14.10
C GLY A 508 3.90 -7.11 13.48
N LEU A 509 4.16 -5.97 14.10
CA LEU A 509 3.80 -4.64 13.60
C LEU A 509 4.97 -3.70 13.85
N ALA A 510 5.24 -2.80 12.89
CA ALA A 510 6.05 -1.61 13.07
C ALA A 510 5.15 -0.37 12.93
N ALA A 511 5.28 0.57 13.87
CA ALA A 511 4.50 1.80 13.90
C ALA A 511 5.23 2.88 14.69
N ASP A 512 5.02 4.16 14.38
CA ASP A 512 5.44 5.29 15.21
C ASP A 512 4.41 5.52 16.34
N ALA A 513 4.46 4.67 17.36
CA ALA A 513 3.42 4.62 18.39
C ALA A 513 3.74 5.48 19.63
N LEU A 514 4.98 5.95 19.80
CA LEU A 514 5.44 6.69 20.96
C LEU A 514 6.16 7.98 20.57
N ALA A 515 5.50 9.12 20.73
CA ALA A 515 6.08 10.46 20.52
C ALA A 515 7.40 10.73 21.29
N SER A 516 7.73 9.92 22.28
CA SER A 516 8.96 10.05 23.08
C SER A 516 10.17 9.35 22.49
N ASN A 517 10.00 8.57 21.43
CA ASN A 517 11.04 7.84 20.73
C ASN A 517 11.08 8.31 19.28
N ARG A 518 12.27 8.57 18.75
CA ARG A 518 12.40 8.95 17.35
C ARG A 518 12.59 7.71 16.49
N GLY A 519 11.80 7.63 15.41
CA GLY A 519 11.69 6.45 14.56
C GLY A 519 10.65 5.46 15.08
N PHE A 520 10.44 4.42 14.33
CA PHE A 520 9.38 3.47 14.60
C PHE A 520 9.70 2.55 15.77
N GLU A 521 8.67 2.12 16.46
CA GLU A 521 8.70 0.95 17.32
C GLU A 521 8.23 -0.27 16.54
N PHE A 522 8.66 -1.44 17.05
CA PHE A 522 8.11 -2.72 16.58
C PHE A 522 7.82 -3.66 17.75
N TRP A 523 6.92 -4.60 17.51
CA TRP A 523 6.58 -5.68 18.44
C TRP A 523 6.03 -6.87 17.68
N THR A 524 6.11 -8.05 18.30
CA THR A 524 5.68 -9.29 17.67
C THR A 524 4.75 -10.08 18.57
N SER A 525 4.11 -11.10 18.04
CA SER A 525 3.16 -11.90 18.83
C SER A 525 3.81 -12.61 20.02
N LYS A 526 5.08 -13.04 19.91
CA LYS A 526 5.76 -13.84 20.94
C LYS A 526 6.63 -13.04 21.88
N PHE A 527 7.37 -12.07 21.41
CA PHE A 527 8.22 -11.24 22.27
C PHE A 527 7.40 -10.32 23.16
N SER A 528 7.86 -10.11 24.38
CA SER A 528 7.22 -9.24 25.36
C SER A 528 7.66 -7.79 25.18
N GLY A 529 6.71 -6.85 25.18
CA GLY A 529 7.01 -5.42 25.06
C GLY A 529 7.20 -4.95 23.62
N MET A 530 7.68 -3.70 23.50
CA MET A 530 7.98 -3.02 22.25
C MET A 530 9.45 -2.62 22.22
N TYR A 531 9.99 -2.53 21.02
CA TYR A 531 11.40 -2.27 20.77
C TYR A 531 11.54 -1.15 19.74
N SER A 532 12.59 -0.34 19.86
CA SER A 532 12.93 0.67 18.86
C SER A 532 13.54 0.01 17.62
N CYS A 533 13.07 0.35 16.43
CA CYS A 533 13.69 -0.08 15.16
C CYS A 533 15.13 0.45 15.05
N VAL A 534 15.39 1.66 15.56
CA VAL A 534 16.68 2.33 15.48
C VAL A 534 17.76 1.64 16.32
N THR A 535 17.41 1.16 17.51
CA THR A 535 18.39 0.69 18.49
C THR A 535 18.23 -0.78 18.91
N GLY A 536 17.10 -1.39 18.61
CA GLY A 536 16.72 -2.71 19.13
C GLY A 536 16.44 -2.73 20.63
N ALA A 537 16.50 -1.59 21.32
CA ALA A 537 16.27 -1.51 22.75
C ALA A 537 14.77 -1.57 23.09
N SER A 538 14.43 -2.19 24.22
CA SER A 538 13.06 -2.18 24.72
C SER A 538 12.67 -0.76 25.15
N VAL A 539 11.55 -0.25 24.61
CA VAL A 539 11.00 1.10 24.89
C VAL A 539 9.72 1.06 25.72
N SER A 540 9.03 -0.07 25.71
CA SER A 540 7.79 -0.25 26.49
C SER A 540 7.63 -1.71 26.93
N SER A 541 7.11 -1.90 28.14
CA SER A 541 6.61 -3.19 28.59
C SER A 541 5.17 -3.47 28.11
N LYS A 542 4.47 -2.48 27.61
CA LYS A 542 3.17 -2.63 26.97
C LYS A 542 3.35 -3.03 25.52
N LYS A 543 2.44 -3.83 25.02
CA LYS A 543 2.40 -4.30 23.67
C LYS A 543 0.97 -4.16 23.17
N PRO A 544 0.71 -3.29 22.18
CA PRO A 544 -0.59 -3.22 21.52
C PRO A 544 -0.86 -4.47 20.67
N SER A 545 -1.97 -4.49 20.01
CA SER A 545 -2.29 -5.46 18.97
C SER A 545 -1.31 -5.41 17.81
N THR A 546 -1.24 -6.48 17.00
CA THR A 546 -0.13 -6.73 16.06
C THR A 546 -0.52 -6.76 14.59
N ASN A 547 -1.75 -6.34 14.22
CA ASN A 547 -2.20 -6.54 12.84
C ASN A 547 -2.13 -5.27 11.98
N PHE A 548 -2.67 -4.14 12.42
CA PHE A 548 -2.69 -2.90 11.65
C PHE A 548 -2.30 -1.68 12.48
N ARG A 549 -1.65 -0.72 11.86
CA ARG A 549 -1.49 0.65 12.33
C ARG A 549 -2.47 1.55 11.58
N ILE A 550 -2.83 2.72 12.10
CA ILE A 550 -3.74 3.66 11.45
C ILE A 550 -3.52 5.08 11.98
N TYR A 551 -3.64 6.10 11.13
CA TYR A 551 -3.77 7.48 11.55
C TYR A 551 -5.24 7.81 11.84
N TRP A 552 -5.60 8.02 13.11
CA TRP A 552 -6.99 8.21 13.51
C TRP A 552 -7.27 9.48 14.29
N ASP A 553 -6.53 9.76 15.39
CA ASP A 553 -6.90 10.82 16.33
C ASP A 553 -6.35 12.21 15.99
N GLY A 554 -5.61 12.32 14.88
CA GLY A 554 -5.16 13.60 14.31
C GLY A 554 -3.89 14.15 14.93
N ASP A 555 -3.18 13.37 15.74
CA ASP A 555 -1.76 13.62 16.05
C ASP A 555 -0.84 12.92 15.03
N LEU A 556 0.48 12.98 15.20
CA LEU A 556 1.43 12.43 14.23
C LEU A 556 1.82 10.97 14.49
N GLN A 557 1.33 10.38 15.58
CA GLN A 557 1.59 9.00 15.95
C GLN A 557 0.52 8.07 15.41
N ASP A 558 0.93 6.81 15.20
CA ASP A 558 0.04 5.73 14.83
C ASP A 558 -0.83 5.26 16.01
N GLU A 559 -2.10 5.03 15.74
CA GLU A 559 -2.95 4.12 16.50
C GLU A 559 -2.88 2.72 15.93
N MET A 560 -3.34 1.73 16.68
CA MET A 560 -3.44 0.35 16.25
C MET A 560 -4.89 -0.07 16.03
N PHE A 561 -5.17 -0.58 14.83
CA PHE A 561 -6.45 -1.20 14.50
C PHE A 561 -6.31 -2.72 14.55
N ASP A 562 -7.19 -3.39 15.29
CA ASP A 562 -7.21 -4.85 15.41
C ASP A 562 -8.57 -5.37 15.86
N GLY A 563 -8.69 -6.67 16.01
CA GLY A 563 -9.87 -7.32 16.59
C GLY A 563 -9.61 -7.93 17.96
N LYS A 564 -10.42 -7.58 18.94
CA LYS A 564 -10.43 -8.33 20.21
C LYS A 564 -11.13 -9.66 20.03
N TYR A 565 -10.37 -10.73 20.24
CA TYR A 565 -10.87 -12.09 20.05
C TYR A 565 -11.95 -12.43 21.09
N ALA A 566 -13.10 -12.87 20.62
CA ALA A 566 -14.20 -13.37 21.43
C ALA A 566 -14.68 -14.72 20.87
N THR A 567 -15.49 -15.46 21.62
CA THR A 567 -16.09 -16.73 21.18
C THR A 567 -16.94 -16.61 19.91
N THR A 568 -17.35 -15.39 19.56
CA THR A 568 -18.21 -15.08 18.40
C THR A 568 -17.45 -14.35 17.27
N GLY A 569 -16.12 -14.33 17.30
CA GLY A 569 -15.28 -13.66 16.27
C GLY A 569 -14.39 -12.56 16.85
N CYS A 570 -13.79 -11.76 15.99
CA CYS A 570 -12.93 -10.63 16.36
C CYS A 570 -13.73 -9.32 16.32
N SER A 571 -13.90 -8.68 17.46
CA SER A 571 -14.56 -7.37 17.55
C SER A 571 -13.54 -6.26 17.27
N PRO A 572 -13.75 -5.42 16.23
CA PRO A 572 -12.78 -4.42 15.82
C PRO A 572 -12.64 -3.30 16.87
N VAL A 573 -11.38 -2.89 17.11
CA VAL A 573 -11.02 -1.83 18.05
C VAL A 573 -9.94 -0.94 17.48
N ILE A 574 -9.91 0.33 17.93
CA ILE A 574 -8.76 1.23 17.76
C ILE A 574 -8.17 1.47 19.14
N GLU A 575 -6.86 1.23 19.26
CA GLU A 575 -6.09 1.38 20.49
C GLU A 575 -4.94 2.38 20.28
N LYS A 576 -4.59 3.11 21.34
CA LYS A 576 -3.50 4.08 21.35
C LYS A 576 -2.60 3.90 22.55
N LEU A 577 -1.30 4.04 22.34
CA LEU A 577 -0.32 4.23 23.40
C LEU A 577 -0.25 5.71 23.77
N THR A 578 -0.79 6.07 24.94
CA THR A 578 -0.66 7.44 25.46
C THR A 578 0.64 7.67 26.22
N SER A 579 1.40 6.61 26.48
CA SER A 579 2.77 6.61 27.00
C SER A 579 3.34 5.18 26.92
N ALA A 580 4.64 5.03 27.15
CA ALA A 580 5.31 3.72 27.24
C ALA A 580 4.69 2.73 28.27
N SER A 581 3.81 3.17 29.14
CA SER A 581 3.16 2.34 30.17
C SER A 581 1.64 2.33 30.07
N SER A 582 1.04 3.09 29.16
CA SER A 582 -0.41 3.29 29.07
C SER A 582 -0.94 3.00 27.67
N LEU A 583 -1.74 1.97 27.54
CA LEU A 583 -2.50 1.62 26.35
C LEU A 583 -3.99 1.83 26.64
N VAL A 584 -4.68 2.55 25.79
CA VAL A 584 -6.11 2.84 25.90
C VAL A 584 -6.86 2.37 24.65
N THR A 585 -8.12 1.99 24.82
CA THR A 585 -9.02 1.74 23.68
C THR A 585 -9.75 3.05 23.37
N LEU A 586 -9.55 3.59 22.18
CA LEU A 586 -10.23 4.78 21.69
C LEU A 586 -11.67 4.44 21.24
N LEU A 587 -11.81 3.38 20.43
CA LEU A 587 -13.09 2.96 19.86
C LEU A 587 -13.25 1.44 19.90
N SER A 588 -14.50 0.98 20.11
CA SER A 588 -14.93 -0.42 20.00
C SER A 588 -16.00 -0.52 18.92
N LEU A 589 -15.59 -0.79 17.70
CA LEU A 589 -16.39 -0.62 16.49
C LEU A 589 -17.37 -1.78 16.21
N GLY A 590 -17.24 -2.91 16.91
CA GLY A 590 -18.12 -4.08 16.73
C GLY A 590 -19.50 -3.96 17.39
N SER A 591 -19.80 -2.86 18.09
CA SER A 591 -21.09 -2.65 18.73
C SER A 591 -22.16 -2.17 17.74
N THR A 592 -23.44 -2.31 18.13
CA THR A 592 -24.58 -1.80 17.34
C THR A 592 -24.55 -0.28 17.14
N ALA A 593 -23.87 0.44 18.04
CA ALA A 593 -23.67 1.89 17.89
C ALA A 593 -22.80 2.23 16.67
N TYR A 594 -21.96 1.30 16.27
CA TYR A 594 -21.02 1.39 15.12
C TYR A 594 -21.38 0.38 14.02
N GLY A 595 -22.68 0.09 13.80
CA GLY A 595 -23.15 -0.73 12.70
C GLY A 595 -22.81 -2.20 12.81
N SER A 596 -22.55 -2.73 14.02
CA SER A 596 -22.14 -4.13 14.23
C SER A 596 -21.00 -4.58 13.31
N SER A 597 -20.04 -3.69 13.10
CA SER A 597 -18.95 -3.88 12.12
C SER A 597 -18.05 -5.05 12.52
N GLN A 598 -17.57 -5.77 11.50
CA GLN A 598 -16.78 -6.98 11.64
C GLN A 598 -15.53 -6.91 10.76
N THR A 599 -14.41 -7.39 11.31
CA THR A 599 -13.15 -7.57 10.56
C THR A 599 -13.21 -8.81 9.65
N CYS A 600 -12.27 -8.87 8.70
CA CYS A 600 -12.05 -10.02 7.83
C CYS A 600 -10.96 -10.95 8.40
N ASN A 601 -10.78 -12.10 7.77
CA ASN A 601 -9.62 -13.00 7.92
C ASN A 601 -9.39 -13.50 9.36
N THR A 602 -10.47 -13.68 10.13
CA THR A 602 -10.50 -14.29 11.47
C THR A 602 -9.48 -13.67 12.45
N THR A 603 -8.46 -14.42 12.89
CA THR A 603 -7.44 -13.97 13.85
C THR A 603 -6.51 -12.88 13.31
N LYS A 604 -6.44 -12.68 12.00
CA LYS A 604 -5.68 -11.58 11.39
C LYS A 604 -6.42 -10.26 11.54
N ALA A 605 -7.74 -10.29 11.80
CA ALA A 605 -8.59 -9.15 12.13
C ALA A 605 -8.39 -7.94 11.21
N THR A 606 -8.24 -8.19 9.92
CA THR A 606 -8.00 -7.14 8.93
C THR A 606 -9.27 -6.35 8.63
N PRO A 607 -9.20 -5.06 8.31
CA PRO A 607 -10.33 -4.38 7.69
C PRO A 607 -10.62 -4.99 6.31
N CYS A 608 -11.74 -4.66 5.69
CA CYS A 608 -11.91 -4.89 4.25
C CYS A 608 -10.91 -4.02 3.48
N LEU A 609 -10.75 -2.77 3.91
CA LEU A 609 -9.77 -1.82 3.44
C LEU A 609 -9.49 -0.79 4.52
N GLN A 610 -8.25 -0.34 4.61
CA GLN A 610 -7.82 0.86 5.31
C GLN A 610 -7.07 1.74 4.31
N ALA A 611 -7.53 2.96 4.10
CA ALA A 611 -6.91 3.90 3.18
C ALA A 611 -7.42 5.33 3.41
N ASP A 612 -6.62 6.34 3.06
CA ASP A 612 -7.02 7.74 2.98
C ASP A 612 -7.79 7.97 1.68
N ILE A 613 -9.11 7.70 1.70
CA ILE A 613 -9.95 7.75 0.49
C ILE A 613 -10.87 8.97 0.43
N MET A 614 -11.04 9.69 1.53
CA MET A 614 -11.85 10.92 1.62
C MET A 614 -11.48 11.72 2.87
N GLY A 615 -11.96 12.94 2.97
CA GLY A 615 -11.66 13.78 4.12
C GLY A 615 -10.23 14.32 4.12
N ASP A 616 -9.65 14.50 5.29
CA ASP A 616 -8.26 14.90 5.42
C ASP A 616 -7.33 13.65 5.44
N TRP A 617 -6.06 13.83 5.68
CA TRP A 617 -5.01 12.80 5.66
C TRP A 617 -5.23 11.58 6.57
N ARG A 618 -6.25 11.57 7.41
CA ARG A 618 -6.54 10.42 8.27
C ARG A 618 -7.29 9.36 7.49
N GLU A 619 -6.96 8.12 7.82
CA GLU A 619 -7.38 6.97 7.04
C GLU A 619 -8.82 6.54 7.37
N GLU A 620 -9.58 6.17 6.36
CA GLU A 620 -10.84 5.49 6.51
C GLU A 620 -10.64 4.00 6.75
N ILE A 621 -11.59 3.41 7.49
CA ILE A 621 -11.70 1.97 7.71
C ILE A 621 -13.00 1.46 7.11
N ILE A 622 -12.92 0.49 6.22
CA ILE A 622 -14.08 -0.20 5.66
C ILE A 622 -14.21 -1.57 6.29
N MET A 623 -15.39 -1.85 6.86
CA MET A 623 -15.74 -3.14 7.46
C MET A 623 -17.13 -3.58 7.02
N TRP A 624 -17.40 -4.87 7.05
CA TRP A 624 -18.72 -5.39 6.75
C TRP A 624 -19.62 -5.46 7.98
N ASP A 625 -20.95 -5.40 7.80
CA ASP A 625 -21.94 -5.49 8.86
C ASP A 625 -22.23 -6.95 9.19
N ASN A 626 -21.90 -7.39 10.40
CA ASN A 626 -22.08 -8.77 10.85
C ASN A 626 -23.55 -9.20 10.97
N THR A 627 -24.47 -8.23 11.02
CA THR A 627 -25.92 -8.51 11.07
C THR A 627 -26.57 -8.56 9.70
N ASP A 628 -25.94 -7.92 8.71
CA ASP A 628 -26.37 -7.91 7.31
C ASP A 628 -25.16 -7.84 6.37
N PRO A 629 -24.59 -8.99 5.99
CA PRO A 629 -23.41 -9.03 5.13
C PRO A 629 -23.61 -8.50 3.69
N SER A 630 -24.79 -7.95 3.37
CA SER A 630 -24.97 -7.15 2.17
C SER A 630 -24.60 -5.67 2.37
N LYS A 631 -24.08 -5.30 3.55
CA LYS A 631 -23.71 -3.95 3.90
C LYS A 631 -22.25 -3.85 4.30
N ILE A 632 -21.65 -2.70 3.97
CA ILE A 632 -20.37 -2.26 4.50
C ILE A 632 -20.52 -0.92 5.18
N ASN A 633 -19.65 -0.65 6.16
CA ASN A 633 -19.57 0.61 6.88
C ASN A 633 -18.20 1.24 6.62
N ILE A 634 -18.19 2.47 6.12
CA ILE A 634 -16.99 3.28 5.89
C ILE A 634 -16.89 4.25 7.06
N PHE A 635 -15.87 4.12 7.87
CA PHE A 635 -15.60 4.96 9.04
C PHE A 635 -14.62 6.06 8.67
N SER A 636 -14.90 7.29 9.10
CA SER A 636 -14.00 8.44 8.98
C SER A 636 -13.89 9.15 10.33
N SER A 637 -12.72 9.70 10.64
CA SER A 637 -12.45 10.34 11.92
C SER A 637 -13.10 11.72 12.01
N ASN A 638 -13.77 11.99 13.14
CA ASN A 638 -14.35 13.30 13.46
C ASN A 638 -13.56 14.06 14.55
N VAL A 639 -12.34 13.65 14.81
CA VAL A 639 -11.42 14.35 15.73
C VAL A 639 -10.76 15.50 14.95
N PRO A 640 -10.83 16.78 15.39
CA PRO A 640 -10.13 17.85 14.68
C PRO A 640 -8.61 17.67 14.79
N SER A 641 -7.88 17.89 13.67
CA SER A 641 -6.43 17.94 13.65
C SER A 641 -5.93 19.36 13.46
N THR A 642 -4.78 19.67 14.01
CA THR A 642 -4.07 20.94 13.78
C THR A 642 -2.94 20.81 12.75
N TYR A 643 -2.76 19.60 12.22
CA TYR A 643 -1.80 19.31 11.15
C TYR A 643 -2.50 19.31 9.80
N GLY A 644 -1.94 20.04 8.84
CA GLY A 644 -2.30 19.95 7.43
C GLY A 644 -1.29 19.06 6.72
N ILE A 645 -1.74 17.92 6.29
CA ILE A 645 -0.95 16.90 5.61
C ILE A 645 -1.64 16.60 4.28
N PRO A 646 -0.91 16.52 3.16
CA PRO A 646 -1.50 16.09 1.91
C PRO A 646 -2.12 14.70 2.00
N CYS A 647 -3.07 14.43 1.13
CA CYS A 647 -3.67 13.12 0.98
C CYS A 647 -2.57 12.05 0.89
N LEU A 648 -2.62 11.05 1.77
CA LEU A 648 -1.61 10.01 1.85
C LEU A 648 -1.54 9.17 0.56
N MET A 649 -2.64 9.11 -0.21
CA MET A 649 -2.64 8.48 -1.53
C MET A 649 -1.71 9.17 -2.54
N GLN A 650 -1.24 10.38 -2.23
CA GLN A 650 -0.23 11.09 -3.00
C GLN A 650 1.21 10.82 -2.53
N ASP A 651 1.40 10.02 -1.48
CA ASP A 651 2.70 9.41 -1.17
C ASP A 651 2.86 8.11 -1.97
N HIS A 652 3.96 7.98 -2.69
CA HIS A 652 4.20 6.86 -3.59
C HIS A 652 4.16 5.52 -2.87
N THR A 653 4.92 5.38 -1.78
CA THR A 653 5.01 4.14 -1.01
C THR A 653 3.66 3.74 -0.42
N TYR A 654 2.93 4.73 0.13
CA TYR A 654 1.59 4.52 0.66
C TYR A 654 0.61 4.05 -0.42
N ARG A 655 0.60 4.72 -1.59
CA ARG A 655 -0.29 4.36 -2.70
C ARG A 655 -0.01 2.95 -3.24
N MET A 656 1.26 2.56 -3.34
CA MET A 656 1.63 1.17 -3.67
C MET A 656 1.12 0.22 -2.57
N GLY A 657 1.21 0.63 -1.30
CA GLY A 657 0.67 -0.10 -0.15
C GLY A 657 -0.82 -0.41 -0.28
N ILE A 658 -1.61 0.55 -0.73
CA ILE A 658 -3.05 0.35 -0.97
C ILE A 658 -3.29 -0.66 -2.11
N ALA A 659 -2.50 -0.62 -3.16
CA ALA A 659 -2.64 -1.55 -4.28
C ALA A 659 -2.35 -3.01 -3.90
N TRP A 660 -1.40 -3.28 -2.99
CA TRP A 660 -1.09 -4.63 -2.54
C TRP A 660 -1.76 -5.04 -1.21
N GLN A 661 -2.52 -4.18 -0.55
CA GLN A 661 -3.11 -4.45 0.77
C GLN A 661 -3.96 -5.73 0.80
N ASN A 662 -4.64 -6.07 -0.29
CA ASN A 662 -5.46 -7.30 -0.39
C ASN A 662 -4.64 -8.58 -0.54
N CYS A 663 -3.30 -8.50 -0.46
CA CYS A 663 -2.42 -9.62 -0.70
C CYS A 663 -2.20 -10.47 0.56
N GLY A 664 -2.39 -11.77 0.46
CA GLY A 664 -2.07 -12.74 1.50
C GLY A 664 -2.71 -12.45 2.86
N TYR A 665 -1.91 -12.13 3.88
CA TYR A 665 -2.41 -11.82 5.22
C TYR A 665 -2.67 -10.34 5.45
N ASN A 666 -2.81 -9.53 4.43
CA ASN A 666 -3.02 -8.10 4.47
C ASN A 666 -2.10 -7.38 5.48
N GLN A 667 -1.38 -6.38 5.04
CA GLN A 667 -0.55 -5.52 5.89
C GLN A 667 -1.01 -4.08 5.76
N PRO A 668 -0.84 -3.24 6.80
CA PRO A 668 -1.15 -1.82 6.69
C PRO A 668 -0.20 -1.14 5.69
N PRO A 669 -0.65 -0.11 4.98
CA PRO A 669 0.24 0.74 4.20
C PRO A 669 1.14 1.55 5.12
N HIS A 670 2.32 1.95 4.62
CA HIS A 670 3.24 2.87 5.28
C HIS A 670 3.60 4.01 4.35
N LEU A 671 3.93 5.16 4.94
CA LEU A 671 4.51 6.28 4.18
C LEU A 671 5.97 5.98 3.79
N GLY A 672 6.42 6.60 2.72
CA GLY A 672 7.80 6.53 2.27
C GLY A 672 8.79 7.34 3.12
N PHE A 673 8.33 7.94 4.21
CA PHE A 673 9.11 8.82 5.08
C PHE A 673 8.56 8.81 6.51
N TYR A 674 9.36 9.30 7.45
CA TYR A 674 8.95 9.45 8.85
C TYR A 674 8.10 10.71 9.03
N LEU A 675 6.79 10.55 9.28
CA LEU A 675 5.80 11.64 9.27
C LEU A 675 6.15 12.83 10.19
N PRO A 676 6.64 12.65 11.43
CA PRO A 676 7.00 13.80 12.27
C PRO A 676 8.06 14.72 11.68
N ASP A 677 8.92 14.23 10.79
CA ASP A 677 9.97 15.04 10.15
C ASP A 677 9.43 16.11 9.18
N MET A 678 8.15 15.98 8.72
CA MET A 678 7.49 17.03 7.95
C MET A 678 7.38 18.37 8.71
N PHE A 679 7.30 18.30 10.02
CA PHE A 679 7.02 19.44 10.89
C PHE A 679 8.28 19.94 11.58
N ASP A 680 9.42 19.92 10.85
CA ASP A 680 10.66 20.49 11.33
C ASP A 680 10.52 22.01 11.50
N ARG A 681 10.82 22.50 12.70
CA ARG A 681 10.66 23.93 13.04
C ARG A 681 11.66 24.84 12.40
N ASP A 682 12.82 24.34 12.02
CA ASP A 682 13.87 25.15 11.39
C ASP A 682 13.50 25.54 9.96
N PHE A 683 12.55 24.83 9.37
CA PHE A 683 12.01 25.07 8.03
C PHE A 683 10.56 25.61 8.04
N GLY A 684 9.97 25.87 9.19
CA GLY A 684 8.56 26.23 9.34
C GLY A 684 7.67 24.99 9.37
N VAL A 685 6.36 25.17 9.16
CA VAL A 685 5.38 24.07 9.18
C VAL A 685 5.68 22.98 8.14
N PHE A 686 6.40 23.35 7.08
CA PHE A 686 6.88 22.45 6.03
C PHE A 686 8.23 22.93 5.53
N SER A 687 9.16 22.03 5.27
CA SER A 687 10.43 22.38 4.66
C SER A 687 10.20 22.93 3.24
N ASP A 688 11.09 23.81 2.80
CA ASP A 688 11.07 24.29 1.41
C ASP A 688 11.20 23.17 0.37
N ALA A 689 11.81 22.06 0.75
CA ALA A 689 11.94 20.90 -0.08
C ALA A 689 10.58 20.22 -0.33
N TYR A 690 9.72 20.26 0.66
CA TYR A 690 8.37 19.73 0.57
C TYR A 690 7.47 20.59 -0.32
N ALA A 691 7.51 21.91 -0.14
CA ALA A 691 6.81 22.86 -0.99
C ALA A 691 7.29 22.83 -2.45
N THR A 692 8.36 22.12 -2.73
CA THR A 692 8.98 22.05 -4.04
C THR A 692 9.13 20.61 -4.54
N GLY A 693 8.16 19.75 -4.32
CA GLY A 693 8.07 18.50 -5.08
C GLY A 693 8.24 18.76 -6.57
N VAL A 694 7.86 19.94 -7.01
CA VAL A 694 8.44 20.65 -8.14
C VAL A 694 9.46 21.65 -7.61
N ARG A 695 10.66 21.22 -7.23
CA ARG A 695 11.77 22.14 -7.41
C ARG A 695 11.84 22.42 -8.90
N SER A 696 11.11 23.45 -9.30
CA SER A 696 11.47 24.10 -10.53
C SER A 696 12.99 24.33 -10.44
N VAL A 697 13.69 23.84 -11.41
CA VAL A 697 15.13 24.10 -11.62
C VAL A 697 15.41 25.63 -11.70
N SER A 698 14.42 26.48 -11.48
CA SER A 698 14.47 27.93 -11.46
C SER A 698 15.08 28.55 -10.20
N ALA A 699 15.36 27.77 -9.15
CA ALA A 699 16.16 28.27 -8.02
C ALA A 699 17.64 27.97 -8.14
N VAL A 700 18.14 27.39 -9.22
CA VAL A 700 19.53 27.51 -9.57
C VAL A 700 19.75 28.99 -9.88
N LYS A 701 20.30 29.72 -8.92
CA LYS A 701 20.96 31.02 -9.22
C LYS A 701 21.68 30.83 -10.54
N GLU A 702 21.29 31.61 -11.57
CA GLU A 702 21.94 31.57 -12.86
C GLU A 702 23.45 31.61 -12.60
N ARG A 703 24.10 30.44 -12.78
CA ARG A 703 25.55 30.48 -12.91
C ARG A 703 25.81 31.38 -14.09
N PRO A 704 26.73 32.34 -13.97
CA PRO A 704 27.14 33.09 -15.12
C PRO A 704 27.40 32.10 -16.27
N ALA A 705 26.74 32.32 -17.39
CA ALA A 705 26.90 31.44 -18.56
C ALA A 705 28.37 31.31 -18.86
N ASP A 706 28.95 30.14 -18.61
CA ASP A 706 30.40 29.95 -18.80
C ASP A 706 30.77 29.76 -20.26
N ASN A 707 29.78 29.78 -21.16
CA ASN A 707 29.86 29.55 -22.60
C ASN A 707 30.63 28.30 -23.03
N LYS A 708 30.95 27.41 -22.09
CA LYS A 708 31.64 26.15 -22.40
C LYS A 708 30.69 25.16 -23.01
N VAL A 709 31.21 24.41 -23.93
CA VAL A 709 30.49 23.41 -24.70
C VAL A 709 31.00 22.02 -24.29
N TYR A 710 30.11 21.11 -24.00
CA TYR A 710 30.44 19.75 -23.56
C TYR A 710 29.80 18.73 -24.51
N ASN A 711 30.48 17.64 -24.81
CA ASN A 711 29.85 16.50 -25.48
C ASN A 711 28.96 15.69 -24.53
N LEU A 712 28.26 14.67 -25.04
CA LEU A 712 27.36 13.84 -24.23
C LEU A 712 28.07 13.02 -23.14
N ALA A 713 29.39 12.87 -23.24
CA ALA A 713 30.22 12.23 -22.21
C ALA A 713 30.70 13.23 -21.12
N GLY A 714 30.24 14.49 -21.14
CA GLY A 714 30.62 15.51 -20.16
C GLY A 714 32.01 16.12 -20.39
N GLN A 715 32.69 15.82 -21.50
CA GLN A 715 33.99 16.37 -21.83
C GLN A 715 33.83 17.74 -22.52
N GLN A 716 34.58 18.73 -22.09
CA GLN A 716 34.60 20.03 -22.76
C GLN A 716 35.15 19.90 -24.19
N VAL A 717 34.43 20.44 -25.15
CA VAL A 717 34.81 20.39 -26.56
C VAL A 717 34.88 21.76 -27.19
N GLY A 718 35.70 21.92 -28.22
CA GLY A 718 35.90 23.19 -28.95
C GLY A 718 35.06 23.24 -30.22
N ALA A 719 35.20 24.37 -30.97
CA ALA A 719 34.42 24.64 -32.18
C ALA A 719 34.63 23.67 -33.36
N GLY A 720 35.62 22.79 -33.30
CA GLY A 720 35.83 21.72 -34.29
C GLY A 720 35.19 20.37 -33.95
N TYR A 721 34.40 20.27 -32.89
CA TYR A 721 33.70 19.05 -32.52
C TYR A 721 32.40 18.97 -33.34
N HIS A 722 32.20 17.87 -34.04
CA HIS A 722 30.95 17.61 -34.77
C HIS A 722 30.14 16.55 -34.06
N GLY A 723 28.98 16.93 -33.56
CA GLY A 723 28.08 16.04 -32.83
C GLY A 723 27.10 16.77 -31.90
N ILE A 724 26.45 16.01 -31.05
CA ILE A 724 25.55 16.61 -30.04
C ILE A 724 26.36 17.17 -28.88
N VAL A 725 26.14 18.45 -28.56
CA VAL A 725 26.80 19.16 -27.48
C VAL A 725 25.79 19.77 -26.52
N ILE A 726 26.23 20.02 -25.30
CA ILE A 726 25.47 20.72 -24.25
C ILE A 726 26.18 22.04 -23.97
N GLN A 727 25.48 23.16 -24.14
CA GLN A 727 25.95 24.48 -23.82
C GLN A 727 24.88 25.21 -23.00
N ASN A 728 25.22 25.69 -21.80
CA ASN A 728 24.30 26.36 -20.87
C ASN A 728 23.06 25.54 -20.58
N GLY A 729 23.21 24.20 -20.43
CA GLY A 729 22.09 23.26 -20.20
C GLY A 729 21.25 22.94 -21.42
N VAL A 730 21.50 23.54 -22.57
CA VAL A 730 20.76 23.31 -23.82
C VAL A 730 21.51 22.34 -24.74
N LYS A 731 20.82 21.34 -25.24
CA LYS A 731 21.34 20.37 -26.21
C LYS A 731 21.31 20.97 -27.63
N LYS A 732 22.44 20.96 -28.32
CA LYS A 732 22.63 21.51 -29.67
C LYS A 732 23.39 20.51 -30.53
N ILE A 733 23.27 20.62 -31.87
CA ILE A 733 24.15 19.94 -32.81
C ILE A 733 25.21 20.96 -33.23
N GLN A 734 26.48 20.62 -33.08
CA GLN A 734 27.65 21.44 -33.50
C GLN A 734 28.36 20.79 -34.67
#